data_b901c68ee25ae7abe619db1f7facdd9d
#
_entry.id   b901c68ee25ae7abe619db1f7facdd9d
#
_cell.length_a   1.000
_cell.length_b   1.000
_cell.length_c   1.000
_cell.angle_alpha   90.00
_cell.angle_beta   90.00
_cell.angle_gamma   90.00
#
_symmetry.space_group_name_H-M   'P 1'
#
loop_
_entity.id
_entity.type
_entity.pdbx_description
1 polymer ?
#
loop_
_entity_poly.entity_id
_entity_poly.type
_entity_poly.pdbx_seq_one_letter_code
_entity_poly.pdbx_strand_id
1 'polypeptide(L)'
;MPRGRGSSVSTQEKPNADAAVDSDKYNSRHKRSAYLLLGLFILFLHGSWSVYRMQFANLPLPLNAEQAGKRGFSEASALKHVKYLTSLGPHPVGSDALDLAVQYVYAEAEKIQKTAHWDVDVQLELFHTDIGANRLAGGLFKGKTLLYSDLKHVVLRIVPKYLPEAEENLILVSSHIDTVSTTEGAGDCSSCVGVMLEMARGVAQWAHGFKSGVLFLFNTGEEEGLDGAHSFITQHHWRNSVRFAVDLEAMGISGKSTLFQGTHQWALESFAAVAKYPSAQIATQDVFRSGAIKSATDFQIYEEVAGLPGLDFAYTDTTSVYHTKNDKMELLQPGSLQHNGENMLAFLLHAASSPKFMKDAHQAKQDSTEQKNAIFFDILGKYMVVYPQRLATMFHNSIIFQSLLIWGTSLLMGGRPGLVSFGISCLSIILTLIFSTVLPVVVAFVLPHICPFPISFVANPWLVVGLFGSPALLGAFIGQHIGFILLKRHIQQVYSRTKPGLTGNMMDIIVGLEAERWIYKSGFVQWLIVLILGTYLKVGASYIALIWLVSPAFAYGLMEATLTPVRSPKQLKVFTLVLALAVPVMSSAGLFIRMVDVMVGSIVRVDRNPGGLPDWLGNVVVAVAIAIVVSLTFVYLLSYVHISGAKKTLLYVLSALFGLALVLVSSGIVPAFTEDTARSVNVVHVVDTTRMNDGNTEPSSYVSLFSNMPGKLTQELMDLRGEEFSCGRNMTTDFVTFTVKYGCRSYKASNTGWSKSEVPVLHVESDSADDDGRRTVVSVDTRSSTRWSLAINMQEIDDFTIEVASDKLVQLGGKTEVGGWHTIQFAGGKNAPTKFQLALFWSSNATHASPKEAEGPPLLVKLRTDVNRVTPMVETVLEKLPRWCAPFGKSTSPYTLAFLTALPVNI
;
A
#
# COMPACT_ATOMS: atom_id res chain seq x y z
N MET A 1 -100.01 -13.27 -34.58
CA MET A 1 -100.14 -11.81 -34.17
C MET A 1 -100.52 -11.81 -32.69
N PRO A 2 -99.99 -10.92 -31.84
CA PRO A 2 -99.21 -9.71 -32.10
C PRO A 2 -97.90 -9.56 -31.32
N ARG A 3 -97.22 -8.54 -31.69
CA ARG A 3 -96.00 -7.95 -31.24
C ARG A 3 -95.93 -7.62 -29.76
N GLY A 4 -94.69 -7.87 -29.11
CA GLY A 4 -94.35 -7.30 -27.84
C GLY A 4 -92.95 -6.74 -27.94
N ARG A 5 -92.79 -5.44 -27.58
CA ARG A 5 -91.56 -4.62 -27.59
C ARG A 5 -90.59 -5.04 -26.55
N GLY A 6 -89.32 -5.20 -26.92
CA GLY A 6 -88.26 -5.31 -25.98
C GLY A 6 -87.84 -3.92 -25.42
N SER A 7 -87.57 -3.86 -24.11
CA SER A 7 -86.86 -2.78 -23.40
C SER A 7 -85.42 -3.24 -23.10
N SER A 8 -84.47 -2.49 -23.65
CA SER A 8 -83.05 -2.62 -23.32
C SER A 8 -82.77 -2.02 -21.93
N VAL A 9 -82.38 -2.89 -21.01
CA VAL A 9 -81.79 -2.46 -19.70
C VAL A 9 -80.28 -2.44 -19.87
N SER A 10 -79.68 -1.27 -19.83
CA SER A 10 -78.26 -1.09 -19.75
C SER A 10 -77.80 -1.44 -18.33
N THR A 11 -77.16 -2.56 -18.16
CA THR A 11 -76.37 -2.90 -16.95
C THR A 11 -75.08 -2.14 -16.95
N GLN A 12 -74.99 -1.06 -16.15
CA GLN A 12 -73.71 -0.50 -15.72
C GLN A 12 -73.05 -1.53 -14.84
N GLU A 13 -71.93 -2.11 -15.32
CA GLU A 13 -71.00 -2.87 -14.51
C GLU A 13 -70.39 -1.92 -13.47
N LYS A 14 -70.68 -2.17 -12.21
CA LYS A 14 -69.96 -1.57 -11.11
C LYS A 14 -68.47 -2.06 -11.17
N PRO A 15 -67.50 -1.21 -11.01
CA PRO A 15 -66.05 -1.67 -10.94
C PRO A 15 -65.87 -2.66 -9.79
N ASN A 16 -65.31 -3.80 -10.12
CA ASN A 16 -65.05 -4.93 -9.22
C ASN A 16 -64.26 -4.45 -7.95
N ALA A 17 -64.97 -4.44 -6.83
CA ALA A 17 -64.34 -4.13 -5.52
C ALA A 17 -63.19 -5.14 -5.17
N ASP A 18 -63.26 -6.35 -5.70
CA ASP A 18 -62.22 -7.36 -5.53
C ASP A 18 -60.93 -7.03 -6.27
N ALA A 19 -60.99 -6.37 -7.42
CA ALA A 19 -59.80 -5.92 -8.15
C ALA A 19 -59.07 -4.76 -7.42
N ALA A 20 -59.80 -3.88 -6.73
CA ALA A 20 -59.20 -2.81 -5.92
C ALA A 20 -58.56 -3.33 -4.62
N VAL A 21 -59.18 -4.32 -3.96
CA VAL A 21 -58.67 -5.00 -2.77
C VAL A 21 -57.38 -5.82 -3.07
N ASP A 22 -57.31 -6.43 -4.26
CA ASP A 22 -56.14 -7.19 -4.70
C ASP A 22 -54.98 -6.25 -5.10
N SER A 23 -55.28 -5.09 -5.70
CA SER A 23 -54.25 -4.08 -6.01
C SER A 23 -53.65 -3.44 -4.74
N ASP A 24 -54.44 -3.18 -3.73
CA ASP A 24 -53.98 -2.64 -2.45
C ASP A 24 -53.17 -3.65 -1.63
N LYS A 25 -53.54 -4.91 -1.62
CA LYS A 25 -52.75 -5.99 -1.04
C LYS A 25 -51.43 -6.19 -1.79
N TYR A 26 -51.44 -6.09 -3.10
CA TYR A 26 -50.23 -6.18 -3.94
C TYR A 26 -49.30 -5.00 -3.68
N ASN A 27 -49.79 -3.77 -3.63
CA ASN A 27 -49.00 -2.56 -3.30
C ASN A 27 -48.46 -2.58 -1.88
N SER A 28 -49.21 -3.06 -0.89
CA SER A 28 -48.74 -3.20 0.48
C SER A 28 -47.63 -4.24 0.62
N ARG A 29 -47.70 -5.36 -0.12
CA ARG A 29 -46.62 -6.38 -0.13
C ARG A 29 -45.33 -5.88 -0.78
N HIS A 30 -45.43 -5.07 -1.84
CA HIS A 30 -44.26 -4.42 -2.45
C HIS A 30 -43.62 -3.40 -1.53
N LYS A 31 -44.35 -2.56 -0.85
CA LYS A 31 -43.83 -1.61 0.14
C LYS A 31 -43.11 -2.31 1.28
N ARG A 32 -43.66 -3.37 1.86
CA ARG A 32 -42.99 -4.17 2.91
C ARG A 32 -41.68 -4.79 2.42
N SER A 33 -41.63 -5.29 1.19
CA SER A 33 -40.42 -5.86 0.60
C SER A 33 -39.32 -4.80 0.36
N ALA A 34 -39.70 -3.57 0.00
CA ALA A 34 -38.78 -2.46 -0.14
C ALA A 34 -38.17 -2.02 1.21
N TYR A 35 -38.96 -1.98 2.28
CA TYR A 35 -38.42 -1.70 3.64
C TYR A 35 -37.49 -2.80 4.14
N LEU A 36 -37.77 -4.08 3.87
CA LEU A 36 -36.89 -5.18 4.20
C LEU A 36 -35.54 -5.08 3.46
N LEU A 37 -35.56 -4.68 2.19
CA LEU A 37 -34.34 -4.43 1.43
C LEU A 37 -33.56 -3.28 1.97
N LEU A 38 -34.20 -2.16 2.31
CA LEU A 38 -33.52 -1.02 2.95
C LEU A 38 -32.86 -1.43 4.25
N GLY A 39 -33.59 -2.16 5.10
CA GLY A 39 -33.03 -2.71 6.36
C GLY A 39 -31.82 -3.61 6.12
N LEU A 40 -31.85 -4.42 5.07
CA LEU A 40 -30.75 -5.30 4.70
C LEU A 40 -29.52 -4.51 4.20
N PHE A 41 -29.72 -3.44 3.40
CA PHE A 41 -28.63 -2.55 3.00
C PHE A 41 -28.03 -1.82 4.20
N ILE A 42 -28.84 -1.30 5.10
CA ILE A 42 -28.37 -0.65 6.33
C ILE A 42 -27.56 -1.64 7.18
N LEU A 43 -28.09 -2.86 7.36
CA LEU A 43 -27.40 -3.93 8.11
C LEU A 43 -26.06 -4.30 7.47
N PHE A 44 -26.01 -4.42 6.15
CA PHE A 44 -24.79 -4.73 5.41
C PHE A 44 -23.74 -3.62 5.55
N LEU A 45 -24.13 -2.35 5.34
CA LEU A 45 -23.24 -1.22 5.46
C LEU A 45 -22.77 -0.99 6.90
N HIS A 46 -23.71 -1.05 7.87
CA HIS A 46 -23.37 -0.92 9.29
C HIS A 46 -22.50 -2.08 9.77
N GLY A 47 -22.80 -3.31 9.33
CA GLY A 47 -22.00 -4.49 9.63
C GLY A 47 -20.59 -4.36 9.08
N SER A 48 -20.44 -3.93 7.82
CA SER A 48 -19.12 -3.69 7.19
C SER A 48 -18.32 -2.63 7.93
N TRP A 49 -18.96 -1.52 8.30
CA TRP A 49 -18.34 -0.46 9.10
C TRP A 49 -17.94 -0.94 10.50
N SER A 50 -18.79 -1.73 11.16
CA SER A 50 -18.50 -2.30 12.49
C SER A 50 -17.32 -3.26 12.43
N VAL A 51 -17.24 -4.08 11.39
CA VAL A 51 -16.09 -4.98 11.14
C VAL A 51 -14.81 -4.16 10.95
N TYR A 52 -14.85 -3.13 10.11
CA TYR A 52 -13.70 -2.23 9.93
C TYR A 52 -13.23 -1.61 11.25
N ARG A 53 -14.16 -1.06 12.03
CA ARG A 53 -13.83 -0.48 13.34
C ARG A 53 -13.20 -1.49 14.29
N MET A 54 -13.75 -2.70 14.39
CA MET A 54 -13.20 -3.74 15.26
C MET A 54 -11.83 -4.21 14.78
N GLN A 55 -11.65 -4.35 13.48
CA GLN A 55 -10.44 -4.91 12.90
C GLN A 55 -9.29 -3.90 12.87
N PHE A 56 -9.55 -2.62 12.55
CA PHE A 56 -8.50 -1.64 12.32
C PHE A 56 -8.54 -0.42 13.26
N ALA A 57 -9.71 0.11 13.59
CA ALA A 57 -9.82 1.38 14.32
C ALA A 57 -9.85 1.25 15.86
N ASN A 58 -10.28 0.11 16.42
CA ASN A 58 -10.33 -0.05 17.86
C ASN A 58 -8.94 -0.39 18.41
N LEU A 59 -8.35 0.56 19.13
CA LEU A 59 -7.07 0.44 19.79
C LEU A 59 -7.23 0.08 21.28
N PRO A 60 -6.25 -0.59 21.91
CA PRO A 60 -6.22 -0.80 23.35
C PRO A 60 -6.05 0.53 24.09
N LEU A 61 -6.42 0.52 25.37
CA LEU A 61 -6.19 1.70 26.22
C LEU A 61 -4.69 1.84 26.52
N PRO A 62 -4.13 3.05 26.41
CA PRO A 62 -2.75 3.31 26.80
C PRO A 62 -2.52 3.03 28.27
N LEU A 63 -1.45 2.30 28.61
CA LEU A 63 -1.07 2.05 29.98
C LEU A 63 0.07 2.99 30.41
N ASN A 64 0.03 3.43 31.66
CA ASN A 64 1.15 4.11 32.29
C ASN A 64 2.16 3.09 32.87
N ALA A 65 3.31 3.55 33.36
CA ALA A 65 4.38 2.68 33.87
C ALA A 65 3.95 1.87 35.10
N GLU A 66 3.08 2.42 35.96
CA GLU A 66 2.57 1.72 37.16
C GLU A 66 1.62 0.60 36.77
N GLN A 67 0.70 0.86 35.83
CA GLN A 67 -0.25 -0.13 35.29
C GLN A 67 0.44 -1.26 34.54
N ALA A 68 1.47 -0.95 33.76
CA ALA A 68 2.26 -1.93 33.02
C ALA A 68 3.15 -2.75 33.95
N GLY A 69 3.62 -2.18 35.06
CA GLY A 69 4.57 -2.81 35.97
C GLY A 69 5.95 -3.02 35.33
N LYS A 70 6.82 -3.77 36.02
CA LYS A 70 8.20 -3.97 35.57
C LYS A 70 8.35 -4.76 34.26
N ARG A 71 7.43 -5.65 33.97
CA ARG A 71 7.51 -6.63 32.87
C ARG A 71 6.54 -6.38 31.72
N GLY A 72 5.58 -5.49 31.91
CA GLY A 72 4.61 -5.14 30.88
C GLY A 72 5.05 -3.95 30.04
N PHE A 73 4.31 -3.69 28.98
CA PHE A 73 4.53 -2.56 28.07
C PHE A 73 3.73 -1.34 28.50
N SER A 74 4.36 -0.18 28.53
CA SER A 74 3.75 1.11 28.85
C SER A 74 3.84 2.08 27.67
N GLU A 75 2.70 2.40 27.06
CA GLU A 75 2.66 3.42 26.00
C GLU A 75 3.15 4.78 26.50
N ALA A 76 2.78 5.16 27.72
CA ALA A 76 3.22 6.43 28.29
C ALA A 76 4.75 6.55 28.44
N SER A 77 5.44 5.41 28.65
CA SER A 77 6.91 5.37 28.65
C SER A 77 7.47 5.44 27.25
N ALA A 78 6.96 4.65 26.33
CA ALA A 78 7.37 4.66 24.91
C ALA A 78 7.17 6.05 24.28
N LEU A 79 6.06 6.72 24.58
CA LEU A 79 5.73 8.04 24.07
C LEU A 79 6.74 9.14 24.50
N LYS A 80 7.43 8.98 25.63
CA LYS A 80 8.51 9.89 26.05
C LYS A 80 9.69 9.84 25.09
N HIS A 81 10.02 8.63 24.60
CA HIS A 81 11.09 8.45 23.62
C HIS A 81 10.70 9.08 22.28
N VAL A 82 9.47 8.81 21.80
CA VAL A 82 8.93 9.44 20.58
C VAL A 82 8.99 10.96 20.67
N LYS A 83 8.54 11.51 21.79
CA LYS A 83 8.55 12.97 22.01
C LYS A 83 9.95 13.57 21.96
N TYR A 84 10.94 12.88 22.50
CA TYR A 84 12.31 13.38 22.44
C TYR A 84 12.85 13.33 21.01
N LEU A 85 12.72 12.19 20.31
CA LEU A 85 13.22 12.02 18.97
C LEU A 85 12.59 13.01 17.99
N THR A 86 11.29 13.17 18.01
CA THR A 86 10.58 14.13 17.15
C THR A 86 10.95 15.57 17.46
N SER A 87 11.29 15.91 18.73
CA SER A 87 11.72 17.25 19.10
C SER A 87 13.07 17.67 18.49
N LEU A 88 13.84 16.73 17.98
CA LEU A 88 15.10 17.01 17.26
C LEU A 88 14.84 17.52 15.83
N GLY A 89 13.60 17.42 15.34
CA GLY A 89 13.25 17.69 13.95
C GLY A 89 13.72 16.58 13.01
N PRO A 90 13.73 16.83 11.68
CA PRO A 90 14.25 15.87 10.72
C PRO A 90 15.70 15.49 11.01
N HIS A 91 15.97 14.18 11.01
CA HIS A 91 17.29 13.64 11.34
C HIS A 91 17.75 12.59 10.29
N PRO A 92 17.99 13.04 9.04
CA PRO A 92 18.52 12.19 7.98
C PRO A 92 19.98 11.84 8.22
N VAL A 93 20.47 10.81 7.51
CA VAL A 93 21.88 10.38 7.54
C VAL A 93 22.83 11.57 7.33
N GLY A 94 23.86 11.66 8.17
CA GLY A 94 24.87 12.73 8.14
C GLY A 94 24.47 14.01 8.87
N SER A 95 23.27 14.12 9.45
CA SER A 95 22.82 15.30 10.20
C SER A 95 23.30 15.28 11.68
N ASP A 96 23.43 16.47 12.28
CA ASP A 96 23.68 16.63 13.72
C ASP A 96 22.52 16.08 14.57
N ALA A 97 21.30 16.22 14.07
CA ALA A 97 20.10 15.73 14.72
C ALA A 97 20.11 14.20 14.83
N LEU A 98 20.57 13.48 13.79
CA LEU A 98 20.72 12.02 13.84
C LEU A 98 21.79 11.59 14.87
N ASP A 99 22.92 12.27 14.94
CA ASP A 99 23.94 11.99 15.96
C ASP A 99 23.35 12.15 17.38
N LEU A 100 22.53 13.17 17.62
CA LEU A 100 21.84 13.38 18.90
C LEU A 100 20.78 12.28 19.15
N ALA A 101 20.06 11.86 18.13
CA ALA A 101 19.09 10.77 18.24
C ALA A 101 19.77 9.45 18.61
N VAL A 102 20.86 9.10 17.94
CA VAL A 102 21.67 7.90 18.25
C VAL A 102 22.24 7.97 19.68
N GLN A 103 22.78 9.11 20.10
CA GLN A 103 23.27 9.31 21.47
C GLN A 103 22.15 9.14 22.50
N TYR A 104 20.96 9.66 22.25
CA TYR A 104 19.80 9.47 23.11
C TYR A 104 19.40 8.00 23.23
N VAL A 105 19.27 7.30 22.11
CA VAL A 105 18.92 5.87 22.10
C VAL A 105 19.96 5.05 22.84
N TYR A 106 21.25 5.35 22.64
CA TYR A 106 22.35 4.70 23.36
C TYR A 106 22.24 4.94 24.88
N ALA A 107 22.01 6.18 25.31
CA ALA A 107 21.85 6.52 26.71
C ALA A 107 20.64 5.83 27.38
N GLU A 108 19.52 5.72 26.67
CA GLU A 108 18.36 4.98 27.18
C GLU A 108 18.62 3.46 27.24
N ALA A 109 19.30 2.90 26.23
CA ALA A 109 19.75 1.51 26.25
C ALA A 109 20.75 1.22 27.40
N GLU A 110 21.64 2.16 27.73
CA GLU A 110 22.54 2.08 28.87
C GLU A 110 21.79 2.07 30.21
N LYS A 111 20.69 2.83 30.33
CA LYS A 111 19.82 2.78 31.51
C LYS A 111 19.17 1.39 31.65
N ILE A 112 18.71 0.80 30.55
CA ILE A 112 18.16 -0.56 30.52
C ILE A 112 19.21 -1.55 31.01
N GLN A 113 20.44 -1.46 30.50
CA GLN A 113 21.56 -2.29 30.93
C GLN A 113 21.80 -2.20 32.44
N LYS A 114 21.86 -0.98 32.99
CA LYS A 114 22.10 -0.72 34.42
C LYS A 114 20.98 -1.21 35.35
N THR A 115 19.74 -1.28 34.82
CA THR A 115 18.55 -1.65 35.61
C THR A 115 18.03 -3.06 35.33
N ALA A 116 18.75 -3.83 34.53
CA ALA A 116 18.42 -5.19 34.15
C ALA A 116 18.39 -6.13 35.38
N HIS A 117 17.56 -7.18 35.28
CA HIS A 117 17.48 -8.19 36.30
C HIS A 117 18.83 -8.92 36.46
N TRP A 118 19.17 -9.35 37.66
CA TRP A 118 20.48 -9.90 37.98
C TRP A 118 20.86 -11.19 37.21
N ASP A 119 19.87 -11.97 36.76
CA ASP A 119 20.07 -13.20 35.97
C ASP A 119 20.17 -12.96 34.46
N VAL A 120 20.08 -11.70 34.03
CA VAL A 120 20.17 -11.28 32.64
C VAL A 120 21.53 -10.64 32.39
N ASP A 121 22.16 -11.00 31.29
CA ASP A 121 23.31 -10.27 30.73
C ASP A 121 22.83 -9.35 29.63
N VAL A 122 23.15 -8.07 29.75
CA VAL A 122 22.78 -7.04 28.78
C VAL A 122 24.04 -6.41 28.24
N GLN A 123 24.27 -6.58 26.96
CA GLN A 123 25.44 -6.04 26.25
C GLN A 123 24.97 -4.95 25.30
N LEU A 124 25.63 -3.79 25.39
CA LEU A 124 25.33 -2.60 24.60
C LEU A 124 26.56 -2.24 23.78
N GLU A 125 26.35 -2.02 22.49
CA GLU A 125 27.39 -1.61 21.54
C GLU A 125 26.90 -0.45 20.68
N LEU A 126 27.79 0.51 20.47
CA LEU A 126 27.65 1.51 19.40
C LEU A 126 28.46 1.01 18.21
N PHE A 127 27.75 0.43 17.24
CA PHE A 127 28.37 -0.16 16.06
C PHE A 127 28.58 0.91 14.99
N HIS A 128 29.81 1.08 14.56
CA HIS A 128 30.21 1.93 13.44
C HIS A 128 30.45 1.06 12.21
N THR A 129 29.83 1.43 11.09
CA THR A 129 29.97 0.69 9.85
C THR A 129 31.19 1.14 9.08
N ASP A 130 31.88 0.17 8.51
CA ASP A 130 32.83 0.44 7.43
C ASP A 130 32.05 0.77 6.14
N ILE A 131 32.78 1.18 5.09
CA ILE A 131 32.20 1.40 3.79
C ILE A 131 31.64 0.08 3.22
N GLY A 132 30.45 0.13 2.62
CA GLY A 132 29.79 -1.04 2.07
C GLY A 132 28.99 -0.75 0.82
N ALA A 133 28.64 -1.83 0.09
CA ALA A 133 27.84 -1.79 -1.12
C ALA A 133 26.67 -2.78 -1.02
N ASN A 134 25.45 -2.27 -1.03
CA ASN A 134 24.22 -3.07 -1.08
C ASN A 134 23.77 -3.24 -2.54
N ARG A 135 23.60 -4.48 -2.98
CA ARG A 135 23.30 -4.84 -4.37
C ARG A 135 22.15 -5.83 -4.43
N LEU A 136 20.96 -5.38 -4.13
CA LEU A 136 19.76 -6.15 -4.37
C LEU A 136 19.39 -6.10 -5.86
N ALA A 137 19.29 -7.25 -6.50
CA ALA A 137 19.13 -7.34 -7.95
C ALA A 137 17.70 -7.09 -8.46
N GLY A 138 16.70 -7.12 -7.58
CA GLY A 138 15.29 -7.11 -7.95
C GLY A 138 14.49 -5.89 -7.47
N GLY A 139 13.24 -5.82 -7.90
CA GLY A 139 12.26 -4.86 -7.39
C GLY A 139 12.66 -3.39 -7.54
N LEU A 140 12.66 -2.67 -6.43
CA LEU A 140 13.04 -1.24 -6.33
C LEU A 140 14.52 -0.99 -6.66
N PHE A 141 15.37 -1.99 -6.45
CA PHE A 141 16.83 -1.89 -6.55
C PHE A 141 17.37 -2.25 -7.95
N LYS A 142 16.52 -2.68 -8.86
CA LYS A 142 16.93 -2.97 -10.24
C LYS A 142 17.57 -1.74 -10.88
N GLY A 143 18.78 -1.90 -11.45
CA GLY A 143 19.54 -0.80 -12.07
C GLY A 143 20.23 0.11 -11.07
N LYS A 144 20.37 -0.31 -9.80
CA LYS A 144 20.99 0.47 -8.73
C LYS A 144 22.09 -0.29 -8.00
N THR A 145 23.04 0.47 -7.49
CA THR A 145 23.99 0.07 -6.45
C THR A 145 23.92 1.11 -5.33
N LEU A 146 23.67 0.68 -4.10
CA LEU A 146 23.62 1.55 -2.93
C LEU A 146 24.94 1.43 -2.18
N LEU A 147 25.58 2.56 -1.95
CA LEU A 147 26.83 2.66 -1.22
C LEU A 147 26.59 3.43 0.08
N TYR A 148 27.20 2.99 1.16
CA TYR A 148 27.13 3.64 2.45
C TYR A 148 28.47 3.65 3.16
N SER A 149 28.66 4.58 4.11
CA SER A 149 29.83 4.67 4.97
C SER A 149 29.52 5.46 6.23
N ASP A 150 30.27 5.19 7.31
CA ASP A 150 30.19 5.94 8.58
C ASP A 150 28.75 6.02 9.14
N LEU A 151 27.98 4.92 9.05
CA LEU A 151 26.69 4.81 9.74
C LEU A 151 26.94 4.35 11.19
N LYS A 152 26.03 4.74 12.11
CA LYS A 152 26.14 4.43 13.53
C LYS A 152 24.86 3.78 14.01
N HIS A 153 24.94 2.57 14.53
CA HIS A 153 23.80 1.81 15.03
C HIS A 153 23.95 1.54 16.52
N VAL A 154 22.84 1.54 17.25
CA VAL A 154 22.79 1.08 18.64
C VAL A 154 22.35 -0.36 18.66
N VAL A 155 23.17 -1.25 19.19
CA VAL A 155 22.90 -2.69 19.27
C VAL A 155 22.83 -3.11 20.72
N LEU A 156 21.69 -3.63 21.16
CA LEU A 156 21.43 -4.06 22.52
C LEU A 156 21.10 -5.56 22.54
N ARG A 157 22.00 -6.38 23.07
CA ARG A 157 21.84 -7.82 23.20
C ARG A 157 21.44 -8.19 24.65
N ILE A 158 20.37 -8.95 24.78
CA ILE A 158 19.84 -9.40 26.09
C ILE A 158 19.82 -10.92 26.09
N VAL A 159 20.60 -11.55 26.98
CA VAL A 159 20.74 -13.01 27.08
C VAL A 159 20.60 -13.48 28.52
N PRO A 160 20.10 -14.69 28.77
CA PRO A 160 20.05 -15.29 30.11
C PRO A 160 21.47 -15.74 30.53
N LYS A 161 21.91 -15.39 31.74
CA LYS A 161 23.23 -15.78 32.25
C LYS A 161 23.38 -17.28 32.51
N TYR A 162 22.29 -17.98 32.72
CA TYR A 162 22.28 -19.41 33.06
C TYR A 162 22.34 -20.34 31.84
N LEU A 163 22.29 -19.83 30.61
CA LEU A 163 22.26 -20.61 29.39
C LEU A 163 23.19 -19.98 28.34
N PRO A 164 24.48 -20.32 28.32
CA PRO A 164 25.43 -19.74 27.37
C PRO A 164 25.04 -19.96 25.90
N GLU A 165 24.41 -21.10 25.57
CA GLU A 165 23.99 -21.41 24.20
C GLU A 165 22.95 -20.41 23.65
N ALA A 166 22.29 -19.64 24.52
CA ALA A 166 21.37 -18.59 24.10
C ALA A 166 22.06 -17.45 23.34
N GLU A 167 23.38 -17.27 23.54
CA GLU A 167 24.18 -16.26 22.81
C GLU A 167 24.34 -16.56 21.32
N GLU A 168 24.27 -17.83 20.94
CA GLU A 168 24.35 -18.29 19.55
C GLU A 168 22.99 -18.32 18.85
N ASN A 169 21.91 -18.05 19.59
CA ASN A 169 20.54 -18.17 19.14
C ASN A 169 19.77 -16.91 19.46
N LEU A 170 19.93 -15.89 18.61
CA LEU A 170 19.34 -14.57 18.81
C LEU A 170 18.09 -14.37 17.96
N ILE A 171 17.08 -13.73 18.54
CA ILE A 171 15.94 -13.12 17.87
C ILE A 171 16.27 -11.66 17.65
N LEU A 172 16.40 -11.23 16.40
CA LEU A 172 16.61 -9.83 16.03
C LEU A 172 15.26 -9.10 16.05
N VAL A 173 15.23 -7.92 16.66
CA VAL A 173 14.15 -6.93 16.52
C VAL A 173 14.78 -5.65 16.01
N SER A 174 14.32 -5.14 14.89
CA SER A 174 14.91 -3.97 14.26
C SER A 174 13.91 -2.89 13.95
N SER A 175 14.40 -1.67 13.93
CA SER A 175 13.78 -0.48 13.37
C SER A 175 14.83 0.61 13.20
N HIS A 176 14.56 1.57 12.32
CA HIS A 176 15.50 2.66 12.04
C HIS A 176 15.25 3.90 12.91
N ILE A 177 16.36 4.65 13.16
CA ILE A 177 16.33 5.91 13.90
C ILE A 177 16.20 7.07 12.92
N ASP A 178 16.87 6.99 11.75
CA ASP A 178 16.90 8.07 10.76
C ASP A 178 15.54 8.38 10.17
N THR A 179 15.39 9.58 9.62
CA THR A 179 14.21 10.04 8.92
C THR A 179 14.57 10.65 7.57
N VAL A 180 13.62 10.76 6.65
CA VAL A 180 13.85 11.63 5.49
C VAL A 180 13.96 13.09 5.93
N SER A 181 14.61 13.92 5.12
CA SER A 181 14.91 15.33 5.46
C SER A 181 13.70 16.25 5.64
N THR A 182 12.49 15.76 5.41
CA THR A 182 11.26 16.56 5.40
C THR A 182 10.30 16.24 6.54
N THR A 183 10.63 15.27 7.41
CA THR A 183 9.75 14.80 8.49
C THR A 183 10.47 14.73 9.84
N GLU A 184 9.70 14.93 10.92
CA GLU A 184 10.14 14.64 12.28
C GLU A 184 10.11 13.13 12.60
N GLY A 185 9.45 12.31 11.73
CA GLY A 185 9.40 10.86 11.84
C GLY A 185 8.68 10.35 13.08
N ALA A 186 7.52 10.90 13.43
CA ALA A 186 6.78 10.45 14.61
C ALA A 186 6.25 9.03 14.43
N GLY A 187 5.67 8.74 13.26
CA GLY A 187 5.29 7.40 12.84
C GLY A 187 6.49 6.61 12.34
N ASP A 188 7.26 7.22 11.46
CA ASP A 188 8.31 6.63 10.63
C ASP A 188 9.71 7.11 11.03
N CYS A 189 10.49 6.48 11.96
CA CYS A 189 10.00 5.38 12.79
C CYS A 189 10.28 5.61 14.27
N SER A 190 10.21 6.88 14.76
CA SER A 190 10.40 7.17 16.19
C SER A 190 9.42 6.39 17.09
N SER A 191 8.19 6.12 16.58
CA SER A 191 7.21 5.27 17.27
C SER A 191 7.74 3.84 17.45
N CYS A 192 8.38 3.27 16.45
CA CYS A 192 8.96 1.93 16.48
C CYS A 192 10.16 1.88 17.43
N VAL A 193 11.04 2.88 17.37
CA VAL A 193 12.18 3.01 18.29
C VAL A 193 11.71 3.14 19.74
N GLY A 194 10.69 3.96 20.00
CA GLY A 194 10.09 4.10 21.33
C GLY A 194 9.48 2.80 21.85
N VAL A 195 8.80 2.06 20.98
CA VAL A 195 8.26 0.72 21.29
C VAL A 195 9.38 -0.26 21.60
N MET A 196 10.45 -0.27 20.80
CA MET A 196 11.60 -1.16 21.00
C MET A 196 12.33 -0.89 22.31
N LEU A 197 12.56 0.36 22.69
CA LEU A 197 13.20 0.73 23.96
C LEU A 197 12.36 0.24 25.16
N GLU A 198 11.05 0.44 25.10
CA GLU A 198 10.17 -0.02 26.19
C GLU A 198 10.04 -1.55 26.22
N MET A 199 10.04 -2.23 25.08
CA MET A 199 10.12 -3.69 25.02
C MET A 199 11.43 -4.22 25.58
N ALA A 200 12.56 -3.62 25.22
CA ALA A 200 13.87 -3.99 25.71
C ALA A 200 13.96 -3.85 27.24
N ARG A 201 13.36 -2.80 27.82
CA ARG A 201 13.19 -2.64 29.25
C ARG A 201 12.43 -3.82 29.87
N GLY A 202 11.30 -4.19 29.27
CA GLY A 202 10.47 -5.32 29.74
C GLY A 202 11.19 -6.66 29.64
N VAL A 203 11.87 -6.93 28.53
CA VAL A 203 12.64 -8.15 28.28
C VAL A 203 13.81 -8.25 29.26
N ALA A 204 14.52 -7.15 29.54
CA ALA A 204 15.63 -7.12 30.49
C ALA A 204 15.19 -7.47 31.95
N GLN A 205 13.91 -7.40 32.27
CA GLN A 205 13.35 -7.81 33.56
C GLN A 205 12.78 -9.23 33.56
N TRP A 206 12.83 -9.96 32.41
CA TRP A 206 12.12 -11.23 32.28
C TRP A 206 12.91 -12.42 31.76
N ALA A 207 14.16 -12.37 31.53
CA ALA A 207 14.88 -13.47 30.85
C ALA A 207 14.84 -14.85 31.55
N HIS A 208 14.14 -14.97 32.64
CA HIS A 208 13.91 -16.26 33.31
C HIS A 208 13.11 -17.21 32.43
N GLY A 209 13.67 -18.37 32.13
CA GLY A 209 13.09 -19.37 31.24
C GLY A 209 13.47 -19.21 29.77
N PHE A 210 14.17 -18.15 29.39
CA PHE A 210 14.65 -17.96 28.01
C PHE A 210 15.59 -19.09 27.59
N LYS A 211 15.42 -19.53 26.35
CA LYS A 211 16.27 -20.51 25.64
C LYS A 211 17.08 -19.82 24.55
N SER A 212 16.77 -18.58 24.27
CA SER A 212 17.37 -17.76 23.21
C SER A 212 17.55 -16.34 23.71
N GLY A 213 18.55 -15.64 23.17
CA GLY A 213 18.72 -14.22 23.40
C GLY A 213 17.80 -13.38 22.50
N VAL A 214 17.64 -12.11 22.87
CA VAL A 214 16.97 -11.09 22.06
C VAL A 214 17.97 -10.00 21.76
N LEU A 215 18.04 -9.56 20.49
CA LEU A 215 18.92 -8.52 20.04
C LEU A 215 18.06 -7.40 19.44
N PHE A 216 18.15 -6.21 19.99
CA PHE A 216 17.52 -5.00 19.47
C PHE A 216 18.53 -4.23 18.64
N LEU A 217 18.20 -3.99 17.37
CA LEU A 217 18.98 -3.20 16.44
C LEU A 217 18.24 -1.90 16.15
N PHE A 218 18.78 -0.80 16.65
CA PHE A 218 18.33 0.55 16.29
C PHE A 218 19.29 1.05 15.23
N ASN A 219 18.91 0.90 13.96
CA ASN A 219 19.83 1.20 12.86
C ASN A 219 19.66 2.62 12.33
N THR A 220 20.51 3.00 11.38
CA THR A 220 20.42 4.26 10.63
C THR A 220 20.70 3.98 9.16
N GLY A 221 20.09 4.74 8.26
CA GLY A 221 20.28 4.59 6.82
C GLY A 221 19.27 3.64 6.16
N GLU A 222 18.14 3.37 6.80
CA GLU A 222 17.02 2.69 6.17
C GLU A 222 16.48 3.53 5.03
N GLU A 223 16.18 4.81 5.30
CA GLU A 223 15.55 5.78 4.40
C GLU A 223 16.35 6.07 3.13
N GLU A 224 17.64 5.81 3.14
CA GLU A 224 18.52 5.97 1.97
C GLU A 224 18.56 4.71 1.09
N GLY A 225 18.29 3.52 1.65
CA GLY A 225 18.28 2.29 0.87
C GLY A 225 18.50 1.01 1.66
N LEU A 226 18.00 0.91 2.89
CA LEU A 226 18.14 -0.24 3.79
C LEU A 226 19.60 -0.50 4.20
N ASP A 227 20.42 0.55 4.16
CA ASP A 227 21.86 0.43 4.30
C ASP A 227 22.27 0.01 5.72
N GLY A 228 21.49 0.41 6.73
CA GLY A 228 21.70 0.04 8.12
C GLY A 228 21.55 -1.45 8.38
N ALA A 229 20.44 -2.03 7.93
CA ALA A 229 20.20 -3.47 8.03
C ALA A 229 21.28 -4.26 7.26
N HIS A 230 21.63 -3.80 6.05
CA HIS A 230 22.66 -4.43 5.22
C HIS A 230 24.03 -4.42 5.92
N SER A 231 24.41 -3.29 6.52
CA SER A 231 25.68 -3.18 7.22
C SER A 231 25.75 -4.11 8.43
N PHE A 232 24.69 -4.19 9.23
CA PHE A 232 24.63 -5.10 10.37
C PHE A 232 24.78 -6.56 9.93
N ILE A 233 24.02 -7.00 8.94
CA ILE A 233 24.03 -8.41 8.47
C ILE A 233 25.34 -8.79 7.78
N THR A 234 26.07 -7.82 7.22
CA THR A 234 27.33 -8.11 6.51
C THR A 234 28.59 -7.88 7.36
N GLN A 235 28.55 -6.94 8.30
CA GLN A 235 29.76 -6.49 9.01
C GLN A 235 29.75 -6.80 10.52
N HIS A 236 28.57 -6.79 11.20
CA HIS A 236 28.53 -6.95 12.66
C HIS A 236 28.91 -8.36 13.10
N HIS A 237 29.66 -8.50 14.21
CA HIS A 237 30.14 -9.78 14.68
C HIS A 237 29.05 -10.71 15.22
N TRP A 238 27.92 -10.19 15.75
CA TRP A 238 26.77 -11.00 16.20
C TRP A 238 25.86 -11.47 15.06
N ARG A 239 26.07 -11.03 13.82
CA ARG A 239 25.20 -11.38 12.67
C ARG A 239 24.97 -12.89 12.49
N ASN A 240 26.03 -13.68 12.79
CA ASN A 240 26.00 -15.13 12.63
C ASN A 240 25.19 -15.85 13.72
N SER A 241 24.89 -15.19 14.84
CA SER A 241 24.07 -15.71 15.92
C SER A 241 22.57 -15.44 15.71
N VAL A 242 22.19 -14.55 14.78
CA VAL A 242 20.80 -14.25 14.48
C VAL A 242 20.15 -15.43 13.74
N ARG A 243 18.98 -15.85 14.22
CA ARG A 243 18.19 -16.97 13.67
C ARG A 243 16.83 -16.57 13.13
N PHE A 244 16.31 -15.46 13.61
CA PHE A 244 14.99 -14.96 13.27
C PHE A 244 14.97 -13.43 13.33
N ALA A 245 14.25 -12.76 12.44
CA ALA A 245 14.14 -11.32 12.41
C ALA A 245 12.67 -10.85 12.58
N VAL A 246 12.48 -9.79 13.34
CA VAL A 246 11.25 -9.01 13.42
C VAL A 246 11.58 -7.58 13.00
N ASP A 247 10.88 -7.06 12.03
CA ASP A 247 11.03 -5.69 11.58
C ASP A 247 9.82 -4.85 11.98
N LEU A 248 10.07 -3.68 12.51
CA LEU A 248 9.04 -2.73 12.94
C LEU A 248 9.14 -1.46 12.13
N GLU A 249 8.09 -1.17 11.38
CA GLU A 249 8.06 -0.19 10.33
C GLU A 249 6.81 0.69 10.35
N ALA A 250 6.78 1.71 9.51
CA ALA A 250 5.62 2.54 9.30
C ALA A 250 5.46 2.98 7.83
N MET A 251 4.23 2.92 7.34
CA MET A 251 3.78 3.51 6.09
C MET A 251 2.70 4.59 6.35
N GLY A 252 2.48 4.91 7.59
CA GLY A 252 1.54 5.88 8.13
C GLY A 252 1.95 6.21 9.55
N ILE A 253 1.13 6.99 10.28
CA ILE A 253 1.57 7.53 11.56
C ILE A 253 1.04 6.77 12.77
N SER A 254 -0.03 5.99 12.62
CA SER A 254 -0.72 5.42 13.78
C SER A 254 -1.60 4.24 13.41
N GLY A 255 -2.50 3.87 14.31
CA GLY A 255 -3.40 2.76 14.19
C GLY A 255 -2.81 1.45 14.70
N LYS A 256 -3.31 0.34 14.22
CA LYS A 256 -2.75 -0.96 14.55
C LYS A 256 -1.51 -1.23 13.73
N SER A 257 -0.41 -1.64 14.37
CA SER A 257 0.72 -2.23 13.68
C SER A 257 0.28 -3.58 13.10
N THR A 258 0.30 -3.70 11.79
CA THR A 258 -0.24 -4.85 11.06
C THR A 258 0.88 -5.70 10.52
N LEU A 259 0.82 -7.01 10.77
CA LEU A 259 1.69 -7.99 10.14
C LEU A 259 1.33 -8.06 8.64
N PHE A 260 2.23 -7.60 7.79
CA PHE A 260 2.00 -7.56 6.36
C PHE A 260 2.95 -8.48 5.57
N GLN A 261 4.04 -8.94 6.17
CA GLN A 261 4.92 -9.96 5.61
C GLN A 261 5.32 -10.98 6.68
N GLY A 262 5.36 -12.25 6.29
CA GLY A 262 5.83 -13.33 7.14
C GLY A 262 6.26 -14.52 6.29
N THR A 263 7.40 -15.15 6.65
CA THR A 263 8.04 -16.12 5.76
C THR A 263 7.70 -17.57 6.06
N HIS A 264 7.35 -17.93 7.28
CA HIS A 264 7.18 -19.33 7.69
C HIS A 264 5.94 -19.54 8.55
N GLN A 265 5.24 -20.65 8.30
CA GLN A 265 4.02 -21.00 9.03
C GLN A 265 4.23 -21.02 10.56
N TRP A 266 5.28 -21.67 11.05
CA TRP A 266 5.54 -21.81 12.48
C TRP A 266 5.76 -20.45 13.19
N ALA A 267 6.36 -19.47 12.48
CA ALA A 267 6.54 -18.12 13.01
C ALA A 267 5.20 -17.39 13.15
N LEU A 268 4.37 -17.47 12.10
CA LEU A 268 3.02 -16.91 12.07
C LEU A 268 2.11 -17.56 13.14
N GLU A 269 2.18 -18.88 13.33
CA GLU A 269 1.46 -19.62 14.37
C GLU A 269 1.91 -19.20 15.77
N SER A 270 3.22 -18.98 15.95
CA SER A 270 3.77 -18.53 17.25
C SER A 270 3.28 -17.13 17.60
N PHE A 271 3.20 -16.22 16.63
CA PHE A 271 2.60 -14.91 16.83
C PHE A 271 1.10 -15.02 17.09
N ALA A 272 0.37 -15.78 16.30
CA ALA A 272 -1.06 -15.97 16.42
C ALA A 272 -1.47 -16.55 17.80
N ALA A 273 -0.60 -17.38 18.39
CA ALA A 273 -0.86 -18.01 19.69
C ALA A 273 -0.85 -17.02 20.86
N VAL A 274 -0.13 -15.90 20.75
CA VAL A 274 0.12 -14.99 21.90
C VAL A 274 -0.28 -13.54 21.66
N ALA A 275 -0.51 -13.13 20.44
CA ALA A 275 -0.93 -11.77 20.14
C ALA A 275 -2.28 -11.45 20.77
N LYS A 276 -2.31 -10.44 21.65
CA LYS A 276 -3.54 -10.00 22.33
C LYS A 276 -4.53 -9.33 21.38
N TYR A 277 -4.02 -8.60 20.43
CA TYR A 277 -4.77 -7.78 19.48
C TYR A 277 -4.25 -8.06 18.06
N PRO A 278 -4.41 -9.29 17.52
CA PRO A 278 -3.81 -9.62 16.25
C PRO A 278 -4.33 -8.71 15.14
N SER A 279 -3.40 -8.23 14.31
CA SER A 279 -3.68 -7.51 13.06
C SER A 279 -2.76 -8.09 12.00
N ALA A 280 -3.31 -8.79 11.01
CA ALA A 280 -2.51 -9.55 10.06
C ALA A 280 -3.28 -9.79 8.75
N GLN A 281 -2.68 -9.50 7.60
CA GLN A 281 -3.35 -9.59 6.30
C GLN A 281 -2.40 -10.08 5.21
N ILE A 282 -2.59 -11.34 4.76
CA ILE A 282 -1.81 -11.90 3.64
C ILE A 282 -2.00 -11.10 2.34
N ALA A 283 -3.15 -10.42 2.15
CA ALA A 283 -3.40 -9.62 0.97
C ALA A 283 -2.38 -8.49 0.78
N THR A 284 -1.85 -7.93 1.86
CA THR A 284 -0.78 -6.93 1.81
C THR A 284 0.54 -7.53 1.33
N GLN A 285 0.89 -8.73 1.79
CA GLN A 285 2.04 -9.48 1.30
C GLN A 285 1.93 -9.79 -0.20
N ASP A 286 0.73 -10.19 -0.68
CA ASP A 286 0.50 -10.44 -2.10
C ASP A 286 0.75 -9.19 -2.94
N VAL A 287 0.31 -8.01 -2.46
CA VAL A 287 0.51 -6.72 -3.14
C VAL A 287 2.00 -6.34 -3.16
N PHE A 288 2.73 -6.51 -2.05
CA PHE A 288 4.19 -6.29 -2.00
C PHE A 288 4.93 -7.21 -2.98
N ARG A 289 4.68 -8.52 -2.92
CA ARG A 289 5.32 -9.51 -3.79
C ARG A 289 4.98 -9.35 -5.27
N SER A 290 3.85 -8.74 -5.60
CA SER A 290 3.50 -8.43 -7.00
C SER A 290 4.35 -7.32 -7.60
N GLY A 291 5.09 -6.54 -6.79
CA GLY A 291 5.83 -5.35 -7.19
C GLY A 291 4.95 -4.15 -7.55
N ALA A 292 3.65 -4.20 -7.23
CA ALA A 292 2.73 -3.08 -7.43
C ALA A 292 3.09 -1.91 -6.50
N ILE A 293 3.50 -2.20 -5.27
CA ILE A 293 4.14 -1.26 -4.36
C ILE A 293 5.64 -1.36 -4.56
N LYS A 294 6.24 -0.26 -4.97
CA LYS A 294 7.70 -0.14 -5.10
C LYS A 294 8.24 0.56 -3.85
N SER A 295 8.17 -0.12 -2.74
CA SER A 295 8.77 0.19 -1.46
C SER A 295 9.43 -1.07 -0.92
N ALA A 296 10.32 -0.93 0.04
CA ALA A 296 11.00 -2.03 0.71
C ALA A 296 11.16 -1.62 2.18
N THR A 297 11.41 -2.59 3.06
CA THR A 297 11.73 -2.43 4.47
C THR A 297 13.02 -3.17 4.77
N ASP A 298 13.62 -2.95 5.91
CA ASP A 298 14.82 -3.68 6.36
C ASP A 298 14.62 -5.20 6.33
N PHE A 299 13.37 -5.66 6.46
CA PHE A 299 13.01 -7.07 6.36
C PHE A 299 13.47 -7.72 5.05
N GLN A 300 13.47 -6.97 3.92
CA GLN A 300 13.98 -7.49 2.65
C GLN A 300 15.47 -7.86 2.75
N ILE A 301 16.28 -7.10 3.47
CA ILE A 301 17.69 -7.43 3.70
C ILE A 301 17.83 -8.71 4.52
N TYR A 302 17.02 -8.86 5.58
CA TYR A 302 17.08 -10.06 6.43
C TYR A 302 16.67 -11.31 5.64
N GLU A 303 15.66 -11.21 4.78
CA GLU A 303 15.20 -12.33 3.96
C GLU A 303 16.13 -12.63 2.78
N GLU A 304 16.48 -11.62 1.95
CA GLU A 304 17.19 -11.84 0.69
C GLU A 304 18.72 -11.98 0.87
N VAL A 305 19.32 -11.20 1.79
CA VAL A 305 20.77 -11.20 1.99
C VAL A 305 21.19 -12.24 3.03
N ALA A 306 20.50 -12.27 4.19
CA ALA A 306 20.86 -13.16 5.29
C ALA A 306 20.13 -14.51 5.26
N GLY A 307 19.05 -14.65 4.45
CA GLY A 307 18.21 -15.85 4.39
C GLY A 307 17.49 -16.15 5.70
N LEU A 308 17.20 -15.12 6.50
CA LEU A 308 16.55 -15.27 7.79
C LEU A 308 15.02 -15.40 7.64
N PRO A 309 14.38 -16.32 8.39
CA PRO A 309 12.96 -16.28 8.58
C PRO A 309 12.54 -15.09 9.44
N GLY A 310 11.34 -14.55 9.23
CA GLY A 310 10.93 -13.42 10.05
C GLY A 310 9.49 -12.94 9.82
N LEU A 311 9.17 -11.87 10.53
CA LEU A 311 7.89 -11.16 10.51
C LEU A 311 8.13 -9.66 10.35
N ASP A 312 7.32 -9.01 9.52
CA ASP A 312 7.40 -7.60 9.19
C ASP A 312 6.07 -6.89 9.50
N PHE A 313 6.15 -5.83 10.28
CA PHE A 313 5.00 -5.10 10.82
C PHE A 313 5.06 -3.63 10.47
N ALA A 314 3.93 -3.03 10.07
CA ALA A 314 3.87 -1.60 9.82
C ALA A 314 2.59 -0.94 10.34
N TYR A 315 2.73 0.33 10.76
CA TYR A 315 1.58 1.23 10.91
C TYR A 315 1.08 1.65 9.54
N THR A 316 -0.23 1.70 9.36
CA THR A 316 -0.82 2.01 8.05
C THR A 316 -1.96 3.04 8.10
N ASP A 317 -2.24 3.67 9.24
CA ASP A 317 -3.24 4.73 9.33
C ASP A 317 -2.67 6.07 8.85
N THR A 318 -3.50 6.84 8.15
CA THR A 318 -3.15 8.18 7.65
C THR A 318 -1.90 8.17 6.75
N THR A 319 -1.87 7.26 5.78
CA THR A 319 -0.73 7.10 4.84
C THR A 319 -0.40 8.35 4.02
N SER A 320 -1.28 9.35 3.98
CA SER A 320 -1.06 10.62 3.29
C SER A 320 0.00 11.51 3.95
N VAL A 321 0.31 11.30 5.23
CA VAL A 321 1.32 12.10 5.96
C VAL A 321 2.73 11.55 5.84
N TYR A 322 2.88 10.28 5.43
CA TYR A 322 4.14 9.57 5.31
C TYR A 322 5.18 10.37 4.51
N HIS A 323 6.39 10.50 5.04
CA HIS A 323 7.51 11.27 4.46
C HIS A 323 7.23 12.78 4.26
N THR A 324 6.31 13.36 5.01
CA THR A 324 6.04 14.79 5.01
C THR A 324 6.21 15.39 6.41
N LYS A 325 6.26 16.72 6.50
CA LYS A 325 6.28 17.44 7.79
C LYS A 325 5.08 17.13 8.71
N ASN A 326 4.07 16.41 8.19
CA ASN A 326 2.85 16.07 8.91
C ASN A 326 2.94 14.70 9.59
N ASP A 327 4.03 13.96 9.42
CA ASP A 327 4.36 12.83 10.27
C ASP A 327 4.91 13.35 11.60
N LYS A 328 3.99 13.86 12.43
CA LYS A 328 4.25 14.59 13.67
C LYS A 328 3.46 14.00 14.83
N MET A 329 3.96 14.16 16.04
CA MET A 329 3.44 13.52 17.25
C MET A 329 1.96 13.80 17.53
N GLU A 330 1.44 14.98 17.14
CA GLU A 330 0.03 15.35 17.34
C GLU A 330 -0.97 14.45 16.61
N LEU A 331 -0.53 13.78 15.54
CA LEU A 331 -1.36 12.84 14.77
C LEU A 331 -1.23 11.38 15.23
N LEU A 332 -0.32 11.10 16.15
CA LEU A 332 -0.17 9.76 16.73
C LEU A 332 -1.33 9.44 17.66
N GLN A 333 -2.10 8.41 17.31
CA GLN A 333 -3.31 8.03 18.05
C GLN A 333 -2.97 7.27 19.34
N PRO A 334 -3.58 7.65 20.49
CA PRO A 334 -3.45 6.90 21.73
C PRO A 334 -3.88 5.44 21.58
N GLY A 335 -3.09 4.51 22.11
CA GLY A 335 -3.28 3.07 21.96
C GLY A 335 -2.52 2.43 20.81
N SER A 336 -1.94 3.21 19.89
CA SER A 336 -1.17 2.67 18.77
C SER A 336 0.12 2.00 19.23
N LEU A 337 0.90 2.67 20.09
CA LEU A 337 2.12 2.11 20.66
C LEU A 337 1.80 0.95 21.61
N GLN A 338 0.69 1.06 22.39
CA GLN A 338 0.25 -0.02 23.27
C GLN A 338 -0.09 -1.29 22.48
N HIS A 339 -0.79 -1.14 21.36
CA HIS A 339 -1.13 -2.26 20.47
C HIS A 339 0.12 -2.99 19.97
N ASN A 340 1.09 -2.24 19.43
CA ASN A 340 2.33 -2.80 18.90
C ASN A 340 3.15 -3.45 20.04
N GLY A 341 3.43 -2.68 21.10
CA GLY A 341 4.29 -3.12 22.18
C GLY A 341 3.77 -4.33 22.94
N GLU A 342 2.45 -4.40 23.25
CA GLU A 342 1.89 -5.59 23.94
C GLU A 342 1.94 -6.84 23.06
N ASN A 343 1.64 -6.73 21.77
CA ASN A 343 1.71 -7.87 20.86
C ASN A 343 3.15 -8.36 20.68
N MET A 344 4.09 -7.44 20.47
CA MET A 344 5.50 -7.78 20.25
C MET A 344 6.17 -8.31 21.50
N LEU A 345 5.93 -7.68 22.66
CA LEU A 345 6.49 -8.18 23.93
C LEU A 345 5.98 -9.58 24.25
N ALA A 346 4.69 -9.85 24.07
CA ALA A 346 4.13 -11.18 24.22
C ALA A 346 4.78 -12.20 23.26
N PHE A 347 4.98 -11.80 22.01
CA PHE A 347 5.65 -12.66 21.01
C PHE A 347 7.11 -12.94 21.38
N LEU A 348 7.88 -11.92 21.76
CA LEU A 348 9.29 -12.10 22.13
C LEU A 348 9.46 -12.99 23.36
N LEU A 349 8.64 -12.81 24.40
CA LEU A 349 8.66 -13.65 25.59
C LEU A 349 8.33 -15.11 25.25
N HIS A 350 7.36 -15.35 24.37
CA HIS A 350 7.01 -16.67 23.89
C HIS A 350 8.12 -17.31 23.05
N ALA A 351 8.61 -16.59 22.04
CA ALA A 351 9.60 -17.07 21.11
C ALA A 351 10.96 -17.36 21.82
N ALA A 352 11.41 -16.44 22.68
CA ALA A 352 12.65 -16.60 23.42
C ALA A 352 12.59 -17.76 24.44
N SER A 353 11.42 -18.08 24.98
CA SER A 353 11.25 -19.19 25.94
C SER A 353 11.02 -20.55 25.25
N SER A 354 10.73 -20.58 23.95
CA SER A 354 10.36 -21.79 23.21
C SER A 354 11.54 -22.50 22.58
N PRO A 355 11.95 -23.70 23.03
CA PRO A 355 13.00 -24.47 22.37
C PRO A 355 12.57 -24.95 20.97
N LYS A 356 11.26 -25.10 20.73
CA LYS A 356 10.73 -25.48 19.43
C LYS A 356 10.92 -24.35 18.41
N PHE A 357 10.66 -23.12 18.80
CA PHE A 357 10.79 -21.95 17.94
C PHE A 357 12.19 -21.85 17.33
N MET A 358 13.23 -21.97 18.17
CA MET A 358 14.62 -21.93 17.69
C MET A 358 15.02 -23.14 16.85
N LYS A 359 14.52 -24.33 17.18
CA LYS A 359 14.75 -25.51 16.37
C LYS A 359 14.16 -25.34 14.98
N ASP A 360 12.94 -24.82 14.89
CA ASP A 360 12.27 -24.55 13.62
C ASP A 360 13.01 -23.46 12.83
N ALA A 361 13.51 -22.41 13.51
CA ALA A 361 14.33 -21.36 12.89
C ALA A 361 15.67 -21.88 12.31
N HIS A 362 16.33 -22.80 12.97
CA HIS A 362 17.53 -23.47 12.45
C HIS A 362 17.25 -24.29 11.19
N GLN A 363 16.11 -24.99 11.16
CA GLN A 363 15.70 -25.81 10.04
C GLN A 363 15.22 -25.01 8.83
N ALA A 364 14.76 -23.78 9.06
CA ALA A 364 14.18 -22.88 8.03
C ALA A 364 15.11 -22.62 6.83
N LYS A 365 16.45 -22.63 7.03
CA LYS A 365 17.42 -22.47 5.94
C LYS A 365 17.43 -23.67 4.96
N GLN A 366 16.89 -24.81 5.37
CA GLN A 366 16.85 -26.04 4.58
C GLN A 366 15.46 -26.29 3.96
N ASP A 367 14.46 -25.51 4.36
CA ASP A 367 13.08 -25.69 3.90
C ASP A 367 12.90 -25.34 2.41
N SER A 368 12.08 -26.15 1.74
CA SER A 368 11.67 -25.87 0.35
C SER A 368 10.77 -24.62 0.32
N THR A 369 10.75 -23.92 -0.83
CA THR A 369 9.94 -22.71 -1.05
C THR A 369 8.44 -22.93 -0.78
N GLU A 370 7.94 -24.16 -0.94
CA GLU A 370 6.54 -24.50 -0.66
C GLU A 370 6.20 -24.55 0.85
N GLN A 371 7.18 -24.91 1.69
CA GLN A 371 7.03 -24.94 3.14
C GLN A 371 7.09 -23.53 3.78
N LYS A 372 7.69 -22.57 3.05
CA LYS A 372 7.82 -21.19 3.50
C LYS A 372 6.51 -20.42 3.47
N ASN A 373 5.57 -20.74 2.57
CA ASN A 373 4.36 -19.96 2.36
C ASN A 373 3.20 -20.46 3.23
N ALA A 374 2.58 -19.53 3.96
CA ALA A 374 1.35 -19.77 4.71
C ALA A 374 0.31 -18.69 4.41
N ILE A 375 -0.95 -19.06 4.57
CA ILE A 375 -2.07 -18.11 4.55
C ILE A 375 -2.30 -17.63 5.96
N PHE A 376 -2.42 -16.32 6.13
CA PHE A 376 -2.69 -15.72 7.42
C PHE A 376 -3.60 -14.48 7.30
N PHE A 377 -4.52 -14.35 8.21
CA PHE A 377 -5.39 -13.17 8.34
C PHE A 377 -6.02 -13.14 9.73
N ASP A 378 -6.39 -11.96 10.19
CA ASP A 378 -7.13 -11.80 11.41
C ASP A 378 -8.65 -11.77 11.18
N ILE A 379 -9.40 -12.16 12.17
CA ILE A 379 -10.84 -12.05 12.23
C ILE A 379 -11.18 -11.05 13.33
N LEU A 380 -11.75 -9.90 12.92
CA LEU A 380 -12.21 -8.83 13.80
C LEU A 380 -11.13 -8.26 14.76
N GLY A 381 -9.83 -8.46 14.43
CA GLY A 381 -8.73 -8.03 15.30
C GLY A 381 -8.68 -8.77 16.65
N LYS A 382 -9.25 -9.98 16.73
CA LYS A 382 -9.30 -10.82 17.95
C LYS A 382 -8.69 -12.19 17.79
N TYR A 383 -8.79 -12.75 16.60
CA TYR A 383 -8.28 -14.09 16.31
C TYR A 383 -7.46 -14.03 15.03
N MET A 384 -6.34 -14.72 15.00
CA MET A 384 -5.55 -14.90 13.80
C MET A 384 -5.64 -16.33 13.32
N VAL A 385 -5.92 -16.49 12.02
CA VAL A 385 -5.97 -17.78 11.32
C VAL A 385 -4.68 -17.97 10.56
N VAL A 386 -4.04 -19.11 10.74
CA VAL A 386 -2.80 -19.47 10.02
C VAL A 386 -2.92 -20.92 9.53
N TYR A 387 -2.59 -21.14 8.25
CA TYR A 387 -2.51 -22.51 7.71
C TYR A 387 -1.60 -22.53 6.47
N PRO A 388 -1.01 -23.70 6.11
CA PRO A 388 -0.06 -23.76 5.00
C PRO A 388 -0.72 -23.51 3.64
N GLN A 389 -0.01 -22.87 2.73
CA GLN A 389 -0.45 -22.64 1.36
C GLN A 389 -0.86 -23.93 0.64
N ARG A 390 -0.19 -25.05 0.94
CA ARG A 390 -0.54 -26.36 0.38
C ARG A 390 -1.96 -26.79 0.77
N LEU A 391 -2.33 -26.61 2.03
CA LEU A 391 -3.68 -26.91 2.51
C LEU A 391 -4.72 -26.02 1.84
N ALA A 392 -4.42 -24.71 1.69
CA ALA A 392 -5.27 -23.78 0.95
C ALA A 392 -5.52 -24.28 -0.47
N THR A 393 -4.47 -24.63 -1.19
CA THR A 393 -4.55 -25.14 -2.58
C THR A 393 -5.39 -26.42 -2.67
N MET A 394 -5.23 -27.33 -1.72
CA MET A 394 -6.06 -28.55 -1.66
C MET A 394 -7.55 -28.23 -1.46
N PHE A 395 -7.89 -27.33 -0.53
CA PHE A 395 -9.27 -26.89 -0.32
C PHE A 395 -9.83 -26.18 -1.55
N HIS A 396 -9.07 -25.26 -2.14
CA HIS A 396 -9.50 -24.54 -3.33
C HIS A 396 -9.79 -25.49 -4.48
N ASN A 397 -8.86 -26.39 -4.79
CA ASN A 397 -9.03 -27.38 -5.87
C ASN A 397 -10.23 -28.30 -5.63
N SER A 398 -10.45 -28.73 -4.39
CA SER A 398 -11.62 -29.55 -4.02
C SER A 398 -12.93 -28.78 -4.28
N ILE A 399 -13.03 -27.53 -3.84
CA ILE A 399 -14.23 -26.70 -4.04
C ILE A 399 -14.42 -26.35 -5.51
N ILE A 400 -13.34 -26.04 -6.23
CA ILE A 400 -13.40 -25.80 -7.70
C ILE A 400 -13.96 -27.03 -8.42
N PHE A 401 -13.40 -28.22 -8.13
CA PHE A 401 -13.85 -29.47 -8.75
C PHE A 401 -15.32 -29.76 -8.43
N GLN A 402 -15.71 -29.67 -7.14
CA GLN A 402 -17.10 -29.89 -6.74
C GLN A 402 -18.05 -28.90 -7.40
N SER A 403 -17.67 -27.61 -7.47
CA SER A 403 -18.46 -26.56 -8.13
C SER A 403 -18.63 -26.85 -9.61
N LEU A 404 -17.57 -27.21 -10.31
CA LEU A 404 -17.64 -27.57 -11.74
C LEU A 404 -18.51 -28.81 -11.98
N LEU A 405 -18.42 -29.82 -11.10
CA LEU A 405 -19.24 -31.00 -11.16
C LEU A 405 -20.74 -30.68 -10.97
N ILE A 406 -21.08 -29.88 -9.95
CA ILE A 406 -22.45 -29.41 -9.67
C ILE A 406 -22.98 -28.60 -10.85
N TRP A 407 -22.20 -27.68 -11.41
CA TRP A 407 -22.59 -26.90 -12.57
C TRP A 407 -22.78 -27.81 -13.81
N GLY A 408 -21.83 -28.72 -14.07
CA GLY A 408 -21.91 -29.66 -15.18
C GLY A 408 -23.16 -30.52 -15.12
N THR A 409 -23.44 -31.15 -13.97
CA THR A 409 -24.65 -31.98 -13.77
C THR A 409 -25.92 -31.15 -13.85
N SER A 410 -25.94 -29.95 -13.26
CA SER A 410 -27.10 -29.04 -13.33
C SER A 410 -27.44 -28.60 -14.77
N LEU A 411 -26.41 -28.34 -15.58
CA LEU A 411 -26.57 -27.97 -16.98
C LEU A 411 -27.06 -29.14 -17.85
N LEU A 412 -26.50 -30.33 -17.60
CA LEU A 412 -26.95 -31.56 -18.28
C LEU A 412 -28.43 -31.85 -17.98
N MET A 413 -28.83 -31.78 -16.71
CA MET A 413 -30.23 -31.99 -16.30
C MET A 413 -31.19 -30.88 -16.80
N GLY A 414 -30.68 -29.63 -16.86
CA GLY A 414 -31.45 -28.48 -17.34
C GLY A 414 -31.64 -28.43 -18.85
N GLY A 415 -30.88 -29.19 -19.61
CA GLY A 415 -30.90 -29.26 -21.08
C GLY A 415 -30.67 -27.88 -21.73
N ARG A 416 -31.18 -27.71 -22.97
CA ARG A 416 -31.03 -26.45 -23.73
C ARG A 416 -31.53 -25.20 -22.98
N PRO A 417 -32.72 -25.20 -22.31
CA PRO A 417 -33.16 -24.01 -21.56
C PRO A 417 -32.25 -23.64 -20.41
N GLY A 418 -31.72 -24.65 -19.71
CA GLY A 418 -30.75 -24.43 -18.62
C GLY A 418 -29.43 -23.83 -19.14
N LEU A 419 -28.90 -24.32 -20.25
CA LEU A 419 -27.68 -23.81 -20.87
C LEU A 419 -27.84 -22.36 -21.33
N VAL A 420 -28.97 -21.99 -21.94
CA VAL A 420 -29.22 -20.59 -22.34
C VAL A 420 -29.35 -19.70 -21.11
N SER A 421 -30.05 -20.14 -20.05
CA SER A 421 -30.15 -19.38 -18.80
C SER A 421 -28.76 -19.16 -18.16
N PHE A 422 -27.89 -20.14 -18.19
CA PHE A 422 -26.49 -20.04 -17.74
C PHE A 422 -25.71 -19.03 -18.59
N GLY A 423 -25.81 -19.10 -19.93
CA GLY A 423 -25.13 -18.16 -20.82
C GLY A 423 -25.58 -16.72 -20.59
N ILE A 424 -26.91 -16.48 -20.37
CA ILE A 424 -27.42 -15.14 -20.02
C ILE A 424 -26.92 -14.71 -18.63
N SER A 425 -26.78 -15.64 -17.67
CA SER A 425 -26.20 -15.35 -16.36
C SER A 425 -24.72 -14.91 -16.46
N CYS A 426 -23.91 -15.59 -17.30
CA CYS A 426 -22.55 -15.19 -17.60
C CYS A 426 -22.49 -13.79 -18.28
N LEU A 427 -23.40 -13.55 -19.25
CA LEU A 427 -23.53 -12.22 -19.86
C LEU A 427 -23.88 -11.16 -18.82
N SER A 428 -24.76 -11.48 -17.86
CA SER A 428 -25.13 -10.57 -16.76
C SER A 428 -23.91 -10.19 -15.91
N ILE A 429 -23.00 -11.15 -15.61
CA ILE A 429 -21.73 -10.85 -14.90
C ILE A 429 -20.89 -9.85 -15.69
N ILE A 430 -20.70 -10.13 -16.99
CA ILE A 430 -19.90 -9.26 -17.87
C ILE A 430 -20.48 -7.85 -17.92
N LEU A 431 -21.81 -7.72 -18.12
CA LEU A 431 -22.47 -6.42 -18.14
C LEU A 431 -22.35 -5.71 -16.78
N THR A 432 -22.48 -6.45 -15.68
CA THR A 432 -22.30 -5.88 -14.33
C THR A 432 -20.91 -5.32 -14.15
N LEU A 433 -19.87 -6.04 -14.53
CA LEU A 433 -18.48 -5.58 -14.47
C LEU A 433 -18.22 -4.37 -15.36
N ILE A 434 -18.70 -4.41 -16.61
CA ILE A 434 -18.53 -3.32 -17.57
C ILE A 434 -19.19 -2.03 -17.05
N PHE A 435 -20.47 -2.07 -16.72
CA PHE A 435 -21.19 -0.86 -16.30
C PHE A 435 -20.72 -0.36 -14.93
N SER A 436 -20.39 -1.28 -14.00
CA SER A 436 -19.81 -0.92 -12.70
C SER A 436 -18.45 -0.23 -12.82
N THR A 437 -17.68 -0.54 -13.84
CA THR A 437 -16.36 0.08 -14.08
C THR A 437 -16.49 1.35 -14.92
N VAL A 438 -17.24 1.32 -16.01
CA VAL A 438 -17.34 2.44 -16.94
C VAL A 438 -17.90 3.70 -16.30
N LEU A 439 -18.97 3.60 -15.49
CA LEU A 439 -19.57 4.79 -14.90
C LEU A 439 -18.63 5.55 -13.96
N PRO A 440 -17.99 4.93 -12.94
CA PRO A 440 -17.07 5.67 -12.08
C PRO A 440 -15.79 6.10 -12.82
N VAL A 441 -15.33 5.36 -13.84
CA VAL A 441 -14.20 5.78 -14.67
C VAL A 441 -14.52 7.03 -15.48
N VAL A 442 -15.72 7.15 -16.03
CA VAL A 442 -16.17 8.40 -16.68
C VAL A 442 -16.14 9.56 -15.69
N VAL A 443 -16.64 9.37 -14.47
CA VAL A 443 -16.56 10.39 -13.41
C VAL A 443 -15.10 10.74 -13.14
N ALA A 444 -14.21 9.75 -13.02
CA ALA A 444 -12.78 9.94 -12.76
C ALA A 444 -12.08 10.78 -13.85
N PHE A 445 -12.45 10.60 -15.11
CA PHE A 445 -11.95 11.43 -16.23
C PHE A 445 -12.50 12.85 -16.21
N VAL A 446 -13.74 13.05 -15.82
CA VAL A 446 -14.40 14.37 -15.83
C VAL A 446 -13.99 15.22 -14.62
N LEU A 447 -13.74 14.59 -13.47
CA LEU A 447 -13.48 15.28 -12.20
C LEU A 447 -12.36 16.32 -12.26
N PRO A 448 -11.17 16.06 -12.88
CA PRO A 448 -10.10 17.06 -12.99
C PRO A 448 -10.44 18.30 -13.80
N HIS A 449 -11.52 18.27 -14.60
CA HIS A 449 -11.94 19.41 -15.42
C HIS A 449 -12.97 20.32 -14.74
N ILE A 450 -13.62 19.80 -13.70
CA ILE A 450 -14.67 20.53 -12.97
C ILE A 450 -14.29 20.90 -11.53
N CYS A 451 -13.19 20.35 -11.02
CA CYS A 451 -12.67 20.63 -9.68
C CYS A 451 -11.39 21.45 -9.71
N PRO A 452 -11.14 22.27 -8.67
CA PRO A 452 -9.90 23.07 -8.59
C PRO A 452 -8.62 22.23 -8.56
N PHE A 453 -8.72 21.01 -8.00
CA PHE A 453 -7.61 20.06 -7.91
C PHE A 453 -7.96 18.78 -8.66
N PRO A 454 -6.99 18.14 -9.31
CA PRO A 454 -7.19 16.87 -10.01
C PRO A 454 -7.75 15.77 -9.11
N ILE A 455 -7.27 15.70 -7.87
CA ILE A 455 -7.69 14.76 -6.84
C ILE A 455 -8.27 15.57 -5.69
N SER A 456 -9.55 15.44 -5.42
CA SER A 456 -10.30 16.35 -4.53
C SER A 456 -10.87 15.66 -3.29
N PHE A 457 -10.43 14.44 -2.98
CA PHE A 457 -10.95 13.62 -1.87
C PHE A 457 -9.89 13.17 -0.87
N VAL A 458 -8.65 13.66 -0.97
CA VAL A 458 -7.52 13.19 -0.13
C VAL A 458 -7.77 13.53 1.35
N ALA A 459 -8.18 14.77 1.64
CA ALA A 459 -8.49 15.18 3.00
C ALA A 459 -9.76 14.51 3.57
N ASN A 460 -10.62 13.97 2.71
CA ASN A 460 -11.87 13.33 3.12
C ASN A 460 -12.14 12.07 2.27
N PRO A 461 -11.47 10.94 2.59
CA PRO A 461 -11.55 9.72 1.80
C PRO A 461 -12.98 9.17 1.61
N TRP A 462 -13.92 9.50 2.52
CA TRP A 462 -15.32 9.05 2.42
C TRP A 462 -16.06 9.60 1.21
N LEU A 463 -15.58 10.70 0.63
CA LEU A 463 -16.16 11.25 -0.60
C LEU A 463 -16.12 10.26 -1.77
N VAL A 464 -15.16 9.34 -1.78
CA VAL A 464 -15.05 8.31 -2.84
C VAL A 464 -16.27 7.38 -2.88
N VAL A 465 -16.98 7.21 -1.75
CA VAL A 465 -18.22 6.43 -1.69
C VAL A 465 -19.31 7.09 -2.54
N GLY A 466 -19.46 8.40 -2.45
CA GLY A 466 -20.38 9.17 -3.29
C GLY A 466 -19.89 9.30 -4.72
N LEU A 467 -18.63 9.69 -4.92
CA LEU A 467 -18.06 9.99 -6.24
C LEU A 467 -17.89 8.76 -7.14
N PHE A 468 -17.45 7.63 -6.57
CA PHE A 468 -17.14 6.42 -7.33
C PHE A 468 -17.98 5.23 -6.90
N GLY A 469 -18.27 5.06 -5.61
CA GLY A 469 -19.06 3.95 -5.08
C GLY A 469 -20.51 3.99 -5.57
N SER A 470 -21.17 5.16 -5.55
CA SER A 470 -22.54 5.31 -6.04
C SER A 470 -22.66 5.05 -7.54
N PRO A 471 -21.83 5.62 -8.44
CA PRO A 471 -21.83 5.27 -9.85
C PRO A 471 -21.49 3.80 -10.12
N ALA A 472 -20.54 3.21 -9.39
CA ALA A 472 -20.19 1.80 -9.51
C ALA A 472 -21.37 0.89 -9.17
N LEU A 473 -22.06 1.16 -8.05
CA LEU A 473 -23.24 0.39 -7.63
C LEU A 473 -24.43 0.59 -8.58
N LEU A 474 -24.60 1.81 -9.09
CA LEU A 474 -25.60 2.10 -10.14
C LEU A 474 -25.30 1.32 -11.42
N GLY A 475 -24.05 1.31 -11.86
CA GLY A 475 -23.61 0.55 -13.02
C GLY A 475 -23.79 -0.96 -12.83
N ALA A 476 -23.43 -1.49 -11.67
CA ALA A 476 -23.63 -2.88 -11.30
C ALA A 476 -25.14 -3.25 -11.36
N PHE A 477 -25.99 -2.38 -10.82
CA PHE A 477 -27.45 -2.58 -10.88
C PHE A 477 -27.96 -2.55 -12.31
N ILE A 478 -27.53 -1.61 -13.15
CA ILE A 478 -27.92 -1.51 -14.55
C ILE A 478 -27.55 -2.76 -15.33
N GLY A 479 -26.26 -3.18 -15.24
CA GLY A 479 -25.75 -4.36 -15.92
C GLY A 479 -26.48 -5.63 -15.51
N GLN A 480 -26.67 -5.83 -14.20
CA GLN A 480 -27.42 -6.97 -13.68
C GLN A 480 -28.91 -6.92 -14.06
N HIS A 481 -29.50 -5.72 -14.11
CA HIS A 481 -30.89 -5.55 -14.51
C HIS A 481 -31.16 -5.93 -15.99
N ILE A 482 -30.24 -5.60 -16.89
CA ILE A 482 -30.28 -6.04 -18.28
C ILE A 482 -30.29 -7.57 -18.35
N GLY A 483 -29.36 -8.22 -17.63
CA GLY A 483 -29.34 -9.68 -17.53
C GLY A 483 -30.63 -10.25 -16.96
N PHE A 484 -31.21 -9.64 -15.92
CA PHE A 484 -32.49 -10.04 -15.34
C PHE A 484 -33.63 -9.97 -16.35
N ILE A 485 -33.73 -8.90 -17.15
CA ILE A 485 -34.77 -8.75 -18.18
C ILE A 485 -34.59 -9.83 -19.26
N LEU A 486 -33.37 -10.11 -19.70
CA LEU A 486 -33.12 -11.16 -20.71
C LEU A 486 -33.48 -12.54 -20.17
N LEU A 487 -33.10 -12.85 -18.93
CA LEU A 487 -33.51 -14.10 -18.26
C LEU A 487 -35.01 -14.21 -18.14
N LYS A 488 -35.67 -13.14 -17.68
CA LYS A 488 -37.14 -13.10 -17.54
C LYS A 488 -37.83 -13.41 -18.86
N ARG A 489 -37.40 -12.80 -19.97
CA ARG A 489 -37.95 -13.05 -21.33
C ARG A 489 -37.72 -14.49 -21.77
N HIS A 490 -36.50 -15.01 -21.59
CA HIS A 490 -36.19 -16.39 -21.97
C HIS A 490 -37.02 -17.42 -21.17
N ILE A 491 -37.05 -17.30 -19.83
CA ILE A 491 -37.81 -18.19 -18.95
C ILE A 491 -39.30 -18.13 -19.26
N GLN A 492 -39.84 -16.92 -19.54
CA GLN A 492 -41.23 -16.76 -19.94
C GLN A 492 -41.55 -17.52 -21.23
N GLN A 493 -40.68 -17.46 -22.25
CA GLN A 493 -40.82 -18.22 -23.48
C GLN A 493 -40.78 -19.74 -23.25
N VAL A 494 -39.91 -20.20 -22.37
CA VAL A 494 -39.81 -21.63 -22.00
C VAL A 494 -41.10 -22.06 -21.28
N TYR A 495 -41.56 -21.30 -20.29
CA TYR A 495 -42.75 -21.67 -19.49
C TYR A 495 -44.04 -21.59 -20.27
N SER A 496 -44.18 -20.65 -21.21
CA SER A 496 -45.37 -20.58 -22.09
C SER A 496 -45.52 -21.84 -22.96
N ARG A 497 -44.38 -22.48 -23.30
CA ARG A 497 -44.39 -23.76 -24.09
C ARG A 497 -44.55 -25.00 -23.21
N THR A 498 -43.97 -25.02 -22.00
CA THR A 498 -43.92 -26.21 -21.15
C THR A 498 -45.01 -26.27 -20.09
N LYS A 499 -45.62 -25.12 -19.72
CA LYS A 499 -46.64 -24.99 -18.67
C LYS A 499 -47.80 -24.10 -19.14
N PRO A 500 -48.59 -24.50 -20.14
CA PRO A 500 -49.62 -23.66 -20.74
C PRO A 500 -50.78 -23.28 -19.79
N GLY A 501 -50.89 -23.96 -18.63
CA GLY A 501 -51.88 -23.61 -17.59
C GLY A 501 -51.48 -22.44 -16.68
N LEU A 502 -50.28 -21.92 -16.79
CA LEU A 502 -49.81 -20.76 -16.06
C LEU A 502 -50.07 -19.49 -16.88
N THR A 503 -50.98 -18.66 -16.45
CA THR A 503 -51.38 -17.43 -17.17
C THR A 503 -51.38 -16.20 -16.25
N GLY A 504 -51.26 -14.98 -16.82
CA GLY A 504 -51.41 -13.73 -16.13
C GLY A 504 -50.38 -13.46 -15.02
N ASN A 505 -50.84 -12.88 -13.94
CA ASN A 505 -49.95 -12.47 -12.81
C ASN A 505 -49.17 -13.61 -12.18
N MET A 506 -49.69 -14.83 -12.16
CA MET A 506 -48.97 -16.00 -11.59
C MET A 506 -47.73 -16.36 -12.41
N MET A 507 -47.87 -16.33 -13.74
CA MET A 507 -46.72 -16.52 -14.65
C MET A 507 -45.64 -15.50 -14.42
N ASP A 508 -45.97 -14.22 -14.30
CA ASP A 508 -45.01 -13.12 -14.11
C ASP A 508 -44.25 -13.22 -12.78
N ILE A 509 -44.93 -13.62 -11.71
CA ILE A 509 -44.32 -13.84 -10.39
C ILE A 509 -43.33 -15.02 -10.43
N ILE A 510 -43.73 -16.17 -10.99
CA ILE A 510 -42.88 -17.37 -11.01
C ILE A 510 -41.65 -17.12 -11.89
N VAL A 511 -41.83 -16.55 -13.08
CA VAL A 511 -40.74 -16.19 -14.00
C VAL A 511 -39.78 -15.19 -13.36
N GLY A 512 -40.29 -14.19 -12.65
CA GLY A 512 -39.47 -13.20 -11.94
C GLY A 512 -38.62 -13.83 -10.82
N LEU A 513 -39.20 -14.76 -10.06
CA LEU A 513 -38.48 -15.49 -9.00
C LEU A 513 -37.39 -16.41 -9.58
N GLU A 514 -37.71 -17.10 -10.68
CA GLU A 514 -36.72 -17.98 -11.34
C GLU A 514 -35.60 -17.17 -12.01
N ALA A 515 -35.90 -16.02 -12.61
CA ALA A 515 -34.86 -15.12 -13.14
C ALA A 515 -33.95 -14.60 -12.02
N GLU A 516 -34.52 -14.22 -10.86
CA GLU A 516 -33.71 -13.82 -9.69
C GLU A 516 -32.82 -14.93 -9.18
N ARG A 517 -33.27 -16.16 -9.17
CA ARG A 517 -32.44 -17.34 -8.84
C ARG A 517 -31.21 -17.46 -9.73
N TRP A 518 -31.37 -17.32 -11.03
CA TRP A 518 -30.25 -17.36 -11.96
C TRP A 518 -29.29 -16.20 -11.73
N ILE A 519 -29.80 -15.01 -11.45
CA ILE A 519 -28.97 -13.86 -11.09
C ILE A 519 -28.22 -14.10 -9.78
N TYR A 520 -28.85 -14.65 -8.74
CA TYR A 520 -28.16 -15.02 -7.50
C TYR A 520 -27.03 -16.05 -7.76
N LYS A 521 -27.35 -17.09 -8.55
CA LYS A 521 -26.38 -18.12 -8.94
C LYS A 521 -25.23 -17.57 -9.77
N SER A 522 -25.41 -16.47 -10.51
CA SER A 522 -24.32 -15.82 -11.25
C SER A 522 -23.18 -15.38 -10.34
N GLY A 523 -23.50 -15.00 -9.10
CA GLY A 523 -22.50 -14.70 -8.08
C GLY A 523 -21.57 -15.90 -7.77
N PHE A 524 -22.08 -17.13 -7.80
CA PHE A 524 -21.24 -18.32 -7.63
C PHE A 524 -20.25 -18.48 -8.79
N VAL A 525 -20.70 -18.25 -10.03
CA VAL A 525 -19.81 -18.30 -11.20
C VAL A 525 -18.73 -17.23 -11.13
N GLN A 526 -19.12 -16.02 -10.75
CA GLN A 526 -18.18 -14.90 -10.60
C GLN A 526 -17.07 -15.22 -9.58
N TRP A 527 -17.43 -15.65 -8.38
CA TRP A 527 -16.47 -15.98 -7.34
C TRP A 527 -15.70 -17.26 -7.61
N LEU A 528 -16.29 -18.22 -8.34
CA LEU A 528 -15.57 -19.39 -8.80
C LEU A 528 -14.44 -19.03 -9.78
N ILE A 529 -14.70 -18.09 -10.72
CA ILE A 529 -13.66 -17.59 -11.63
C ILE A 529 -12.54 -16.92 -10.86
N VAL A 530 -12.88 -16.07 -9.88
CA VAL A 530 -11.87 -15.41 -9.02
C VAL A 530 -11.07 -16.44 -8.24
N LEU A 531 -11.71 -17.48 -7.69
CA LEU A 531 -11.03 -18.56 -6.96
C LEU A 531 -10.09 -19.36 -7.86
N ILE A 532 -10.51 -19.69 -9.08
CA ILE A 532 -9.67 -20.40 -10.06
C ILE A 532 -8.44 -19.57 -10.40
N LEU A 533 -8.62 -18.31 -10.77
CA LEU A 533 -7.52 -17.41 -11.12
C LEU A 533 -6.56 -17.19 -9.94
N GLY A 534 -7.09 -16.92 -8.76
CA GLY A 534 -6.28 -16.71 -7.57
C GLY A 534 -5.50 -17.98 -7.14
N THR A 535 -6.10 -19.16 -7.29
CA THR A 535 -5.42 -20.43 -7.00
C THR A 535 -4.32 -20.71 -8.02
N TYR A 536 -4.58 -20.47 -9.30
CA TYR A 536 -3.59 -20.63 -10.38
C TYR A 536 -2.38 -19.70 -10.18
N LEU A 537 -2.63 -18.44 -9.84
CA LEU A 537 -1.60 -17.44 -9.58
C LEU A 537 -0.97 -17.53 -8.18
N LYS A 538 -1.39 -18.53 -7.37
CA LYS A 538 -0.94 -18.72 -5.97
C LYS A 538 -1.12 -17.48 -5.08
N VAL A 539 -2.17 -16.69 -5.30
CA VAL A 539 -2.51 -15.51 -4.50
C VAL A 539 -3.00 -15.95 -3.11
N GLY A 540 -2.36 -15.45 -2.06
CA GLY A 540 -2.71 -15.79 -0.66
C GLY A 540 -4.11 -15.34 -0.27
N ALA A 541 -4.54 -14.17 -0.74
CA ALA A 541 -5.88 -13.61 -0.51
C ALA A 541 -7.02 -14.39 -1.18
N SER A 542 -6.75 -15.49 -1.91
CA SER A 542 -7.78 -16.32 -2.55
C SER A 542 -8.77 -16.95 -1.57
N TYR A 543 -8.43 -17.01 -0.26
CA TYR A 543 -9.38 -17.42 0.78
C TYR A 543 -10.63 -16.54 0.80
N ILE A 544 -10.54 -15.28 0.42
CA ILE A 544 -11.68 -14.35 0.30
C ILE A 544 -12.65 -14.88 -0.75
N ALA A 545 -12.15 -15.25 -1.93
CA ALA A 545 -12.98 -15.82 -2.99
C ALA A 545 -13.64 -17.14 -2.56
N LEU A 546 -12.90 -17.99 -1.83
CA LEU A 546 -13.45 -19.22 -1.25
C LEU A 546 -14.64 -18.93 -0.32
N ILE A 547 -14.50 -17.98 0.60
CA ILE A 547 -15.54 -17.61 1.57
C ILE A 547 -16.76 -17.01 0.86
N TRP A 548 -16.56 -16.08 -0.10
CA TRP A 548 -17.64 -15.47 -0.88
C TRP A 548 -18.33 -16.44 -1.85
N LEU A 549 -17.71 -17.56 -2.19
CA LEU A 549 -18.34 -18.64 -2.94
C LEU A 549 -19.13 -19.58 -2.03
N VAL A 550 -18.47 -20.12 -0.99
CA VAL A 550 -19.00 -21.23 -0.18
C VAL A 550 -20.15 -20.77 0.73
N SER A 551 -20.00 -19.63 1.43
CA SER A 551 -21.02 -19.16 2.39
C SER A 551 -22.37 -18.86 1.71
N PRO A 552 -22.45 -18.08 0.62
CA PRO A 552 -23.70 -17.90 -0.11
C PRO A 552 -24.26 -19.18 -0.76
N ALA A 553 -23.38 -20.07 -1.24
CA ALA A 553 -23.83 -21.35 -1.80
C ALA A 553 -24.44 -22.26 -0.73
N PHE A 554 -23.85 -22.31 0.47
CA PHE A 554 -24.37 -23.07 1.61
C PHE A 554 -25.74 -22.54 2.07
N ALA A 555 -25.85 -21.21 2.25
CA ALA A 555 -27.11 -20.58 2.65
C ALA A 555 -28.23 -20.82 1.61
N TYR A 556 -27.87 -20.76 0.32
CA TYR A 556 -28.79 -21.07 -0.77
C TYR A 556 -29.20 -22.54 -0.79
N GLY A 557 -28.26 -23.46 -0.59
CA GLY A 557 -28.55 -24.90 -0.53
C GLY A 557 -29.47 -25.28 0.64
N LEU A 558 -29.28 -24.67 1.80
CA LEU A 558 -30.18 -24.86 2.94
C LEU A 558 -31.62 -24.41 2.61
N MET A 559 -31.78 -23.26 1.93
CA MET A 559 -33.10 -22.78 1.50
C MET A 559 -33.74 -23.73 0.49
N GLU A 560 -33.00 -24.24 -0.47
CA GLU A 560 -33.52 -25.20 -1.46
C GLU A 560 -33.86 -26.57 -0.88
N ALA A 561 -33.10 -27.03 0.11
CA ALA A 561 -33.34 -28.31 0.77
C ALA A 561 -34.56 -28.30 1.67
N THR A 562 -34.88 -27.12 2.26
CA THR A 562 -36.03 -26.98 3.19
C THR A 562 -37.32 -26.54 2.53
N LEU A 563 -37.23 -25.65 1.54
CA LEU A 563 -38.42 -25.06 0.86
C LEU A 563 -38.11 -24.86 -0.62
N THR A 564 -39.06 -25.22 -1.49
CA THR A 564 -38.88 -24.89 -2.90
C THR A 564 -38.85 -23.35 -3.08
N PRO A 565 -37.92 -22.79 -3.84
CA PRO A 565 -37.73 -21.33 -3.97
C PRO A 565 -38.99 -20.56 -4.44
N VAL A 566 -39.83 -21.23 -5.19
CA VAL A 566 -41.11 -20.68 -5.66
C VAL A 566 -42.13 -20.51 -4.54
N ARG A 567 -42.02 -21.31 -3.49
CA ARG A 567 -42.92 -21.27 -2.32
C ARG A 567 -42.33 -20.50 -1.13
N SER A 568 -41.05 -20.10 -1.18
CA SER A 568 -40.40 -19.39 -0.09
C SER A 568 -41.00 -18.01 0.10
N PRO A 569 -41.40 -17.64 1.33
CA PRO A 569 -41.77 -16.26 1.67
C PRO A 569 -40.60 -15.31 1.40
N LYS A 570 -40.87 -14.06 1.01
CA LYS A 570 -39.81 -13.05 0.80
C LYS A 570 -38.95 -12.80 2.03
N GLN A 571 -39.50 -12.95 3.24
CA GLN A 571 -38.77 -12.86 4.51
C GLN A 571 -37.69 -13.92 4.63
N LEU A 572 -37.96 -15.15 4.21
CA LEU A 572 -36.97 -16.23 4.24
C LEU A 572 -35.80 -15.95 3.30
N LYS A 573 -36.03 -15.32 2.15
CA LYS A 573 -34.94 -14.87 1.27
C LYS A 573 -34.05 -13.80 1.91
N VAL A 574 -34.61 -12.87 2.68
CA VAL A 574 -33.85 -11.88 3.44
C VAL A 574 -32.96 -12.58 4.49
N PHE A 575 -33.53 -13.53 5.23
CA PHE A 575 -32.76 -14.32 6.18
C PHE A 575 -31.62 -15.12 5.51
N THR A 576 -31.90 -15.71 4.34
CA THR A 576 -30.87 -16.40 3.55
C THR A 576 -29.74 -15.47 3.15
N LEU A 577 -30.07 -14.23 2.72
CA LEU A 577 -29.04 -13.23 2.37
C LEU A 577 -28.22 -12.82 3.59
N VAL A 578 -28.85 -12.65 4.78
CA VAL A 578 -28.11 -12.36 6.01
C VAL A 578 -27.14 -13.49 6.34
N LEU A 579 -27.61 -14.74 6.30
CA LEU A 579 -26.77 -15.91 6.54
C LEU A 579 -25.66 -16.04 5.48
N ALA A 580 -25.96 -15.79 4.22
CA ALA A 580 -25.01 -15.84 3.11
C ALA A 580 -23.88 -14.83 3.24
N LEU A 581 -24.18 -13.61 3.70
CA LEU A 581 -23.23 -12.49 3.72
C LEU A 581 -22.55 -12.31 5.07
N ALA A 582 -23.02 -12.94 6.15
CA ALA A 582 -22.45 -12.73 7.49
C ALA A 582 -20.96 -13.08 7.54
N VAL A 583 -20.58 -14.29 7.13
CA VAL A 583 -19.17 -14.74 7.16
C VAL A 583 -18.31 -13.96 6.17
N PRO A 584 -18.70 -13.79 4.90
CA PRO A 584 -17.95 -12.94 3.96
C PRO A 584 -17.70 -11.53 4.48
N VAL A 585 -18.69 -10.86 5.03
CA VAL A 585 -18.55 -9.51 5.59
C VAL A 585 -17.60 -9.49 6.78
N MET A 586 -17.76 -10.42 7.72
CA MET A 586 -16.88 -10.51 8.90
C MET A 586 -15.41 -10.76 8.54
N SER A 587 -15.13 -11.46 7.44
CA SER A 587 -13.77 -11.85 7.06
C SER A 587 -13.08 -10.88 6.10
N SER A 588 -13.81 -10.00 5.41
CA SER A 588 -13.21 -9.21 4.31
C SER A 588 -13.66 -7.77 4.19
N ALA A 589 -14.78 -7.36 4.81
CA ALA A 589 -15.28 -5.99 4.64
C ALA A 589 -14.33 -4.94 5.22
N GLY A 590 -13.71 -5.22 6.36
CA GLY A 590 -12.71 -4.34 6.94
C GLY A 590 -11.49 -4.16 6.03
N LEU A 591 -10.99 -5.26 5.46
CA LEU A 591 -9.88 -5.23 4.53
C LEU A 591 -10.19 -4.42 3.25
N PHE A 592 -11.40 -4.56 2.68
CA PHE A 592 -11.77 -3.78 1.49
C PHE A 592 -11.86 -2.28 1.78
N ILE A 593 -12.40 -1.89 2.93
CA ILE A 593 -12.44 -0.48 3.34
C ILE A 593 -11.00 0.03 3.54
N ARG A 594 -10.16 -0.74 4.25
CA ARG A 594 -8.77 -0.38 4.50
C ARG A 594 -7.95 -0.24 3.23
N MET A 595 -8.13 -1.14 2.27
CA MET A 595 -7.45 -1.08 0.98
C MET A 595 -7.75 0.23 0.24
N VAL A 596 -9.01 0.65 0.20
CA VAL A 596 -9.40 1.92 -0.44
C VAL A 596 -8.80 3.12 0.31
N ASP A 597 -8.83 3.11 1.63
CA ASP A 597 -8.26 4.17 2.47
C ASP A 597 -6.75 4.35 2.24
N VAL A 598 -5.98 3.25 2.27
CA VAL A 598 -4.53 3.25 1.98
C VAL A 598 -4.25 3.69 0.54
N MET A 599 -5.06 3.27 -0.43
CA MET A 599 -4.91 3.72 -1.82
C MET A 599 -5.11 5.22 -1.97
N VAL A 600 -6.14 5.78 -1.33
CA VAL A 600 -6.41 7.22 -1.35
C VAL A 600 -5.26 7.98 -0.70
N GLY A 601 -4.78 7.54 0.45
CA GLY A 601 -3.64 8.16 1.13
C GLY A 601 -2.32 8.08 0.35
N SER A 602 -2.10 7.01 -0.41
CA SER A 602 -0.87 6.80 -1.19
C SER A 602 -0.83 7.58 -2.50
N ILE A 603 -1.98 8.08 -2.97
CA ILE A 603 -2.08 8.76 -4.28
C ILE A 603 -1.32 10.09 -4.32
N VAL A 604 -1.09 10.71 -3.15
CA VAL A 604 -0.38 12.00 -3.04
C VAL A 604 1.08 11.92 -3.47
N ARG A 605 1.63 10.70 -3.64
CA ARG A 605 3.03 10.45 -4.00
C ARG A 605 3.19 9.46 -5.18
N VAL A 606 2.15 9.27 -5.97
CA VAL A 606 2.13 8.24 -7.03
C VAL A 606 3.00 8.59 -8.23
N ASP A 607 3.21 9.88 -8.53
CA ASP A 607 4.01 10.31 -9.68
C ASP A 607 5.51 10.32 -9.35
N ARG A 608 6.21 9.28 -9.78
CA ARG A 608 7.65 9.13 -9.56
C ARG A 608 8.50 10.09 -10.38
N ASN A 609 8.03 10.42 -11.58
CA ASN A 609 8.61 11.44 -12.46
C ASN A 609 7.60 12.57 -12.57
N PRO A 610 7.65 13.57 -11.69
CA PRO A 610 6.66 14.62 -11.59
C PRO A 610 6.22 15.20 -12.93
N GLY A 611 4.91 15.19 -13.20
CA GLY A 611 4.33 15.55 -14.50
C GLY A 611 4.41 14.44 -15.56
N GLY A 612 4.86 13.24 -15.20
CA GLY A 612 4.86 12.06 -16.07
C GLY A 612 3.51 11.38 -16.18
N LEU A 613 2.71 11.44 -15.13
CA LEU A 613 1.38 10.83 -15.08
C LEU A 613 0.28 11.84 -15.46
N PRO A 614 -0.75 11.40 -16.18
CA PRO A 614 -1.90 12.26 -16.48
C PRO A 614 -2.74 12.55 -15.21
N ASP A 615 -3.37 13.70 -15.16
CA ASP A 615 -4.11 14.24 -14.01
C ASP A 615 -5.27 13.32 -13.56
N TRP A 616 -5.86 12.58 -14.46
CA TRP A 616 -6.98 11.68 -14.20
C TRP A 616 -6.57 10.30 -13.63
N LEU A 617 -5.28 9.92 -13.74
CA LEU A 617 -4.86 8.53 -13.45
C LEU A 617 -5.16 8.12 -12.00
N GLY A 618 -4.87 8.98 -11.04
CA GLY A 618 -5.14 8.71 -9.63
C GLY A 618 -6.63 8.43 -9.36
N ASN A 619 -7.52 9.23 -9.94
CA ASN A 619 -8.96 9.03 -9.85
C ASN A 619 -9.40 7.70 -10.47
N VAL A 620 -8.86 7.35 -11.65
CA VAL A 620 -9.19 6.11 -12.34
C VAL A 620 -8.75 4.89 -11.54
N VAL A 621 -7.57 4.91 -10.93
CA VAL A 621 -7.08 3.80 -10.09
C VAL A 621 -8.05 3.55 -8.92
N VAL A 622 -8.45 4.59 -8.20
CA VAL A 622 -9.41 4.48 -7.09
C VAL A 622 -10.79 4.06 -7.60
N ALA A 623 -11.26 4.63 -8.70
CA ALA A 623 -12.56 4.30 -9.29
C ALA A 623 -12.64 2.83 -9.71
N VAL A 624 -11.60 2.30 -10.35
CA VAL A 624 -11.52 0.89 -10.77
C VAL A 624 -11.49 -0.04 -9.55
N ALA A 625 -10.67 0.27 -8.53
CA ALA A 625 -10.62 -0.53 -7.31
C ALA A 625 -11.98 -0.61 -6.62
N ILE A 626 -12.68 0.52 -6.47
CA ILE A 626 -14.03 0.59 -5.90
C ILE A 626 -15.03 -0.20 -6.77
N ALA A 627 -14.94 -0.07 -8.10
CA ALA A 627 -15.82 -0.78 -9.03
C ALA A 627 -15.66 -2.30 -8.91
N ILE A 628 -14.44 -2.80 -8.78
CA ILE A 628 -14.14 -4.22 -8.56
C ILE A 628 -14.76 -4.67 -7.23
N VAL A 629 -14.52 -3.98 -6.13
CA VAL A 629 -15.09 -4.32 -4.83
C VAL A 629 -16.62 -4.35 -4.88
N VAL A 630 -17.24 -3.30 -5.46
CA VAL A 630 -18.70 -3.20 -5.56
C VAL A 630 -19.28 -4.32 -6.43
N SER A 631 -18.72 -4.56 -7.60
CA SER A 631 -19.22 -5.60 -8.52
C SER A 631 -19.12 -7.01 -7.93
N LEU A 632 -18.05 -7.29 -7.17
CA LEU A 632 -17.84 -8.57 -6.53
C LEU A 632 -18.73 -8.77 -5.30
N THR A 633 -18.86 -7.76 -4.44
CA THR A 633 -19.51 -7.93 -3.12
C THR A 633 -21.03 -7.74 -3.16
N PHE A 634 -21.56 -6.87 -4.03
CA PHE A 634 -22.99 -6.57 -4.08
C PHE A 634 -23.81 -7.49 -5.01
N VAL A 635 -23.18 -8.44 -5.72
CA VAL A 635 -23.86 -9.30 -6.70
C VAL A 635 -25.07 -10.05 -6.11
N TYR A 636 -24.94 -10.57 -4.89
CA TYR A 636 -26.03 -11.30 -4.22
C TYR A 636 -27.12 -10.36 -3.69
N LEU A 637 -26.74 -9.22 -3.13
CA LEU A 637 -27.67 -8.24 -2.58
C LEU A 637 -28.51 -7.58 -3.69
N LEU A 638 -27.89 -7.25 -4.81
CA LEU A 638 -28.55 -6.66 -5.97
C LEU A 638 -29.55 -7.63 -6.62
N SER A 639 -29.34 -8.95 -6.55
CA SER A 639 -30.29 -9.92 -7.09
C SER A 639 -31.70 -9.74 -6.50
N TYR A 640 -31.78 -9.46 -5.19
CA TYR A 640 -33.03 -9.25 -4.48
C TYR A 640 -33.72 -7.92 -4.85
N VAL A 641 -32.97 -6.91 -5.29
CA VAL A 641 -33.53 -5.62 -5.74
C VAL A 641 -34.56 -5.82 -6.87
N HIS A 642 -34.27 -6.78 -7.77
CA HIS A 642 -35.12 -6.99 -8.95
C HIS A 642 -36.53 -7.48 -8.64
N ILE A 643 -36.77 -8.09 -7.49
CA ILE A 643 -38.06 -8.58 -7.03
C ILE A 643 -38.66 -7.77 -5.87
N SER A 644 -37.91 -6.85 -5.27
CA SER A 644 -38.32 -6.11 -4.07
C SER A 644 -39.27 -4.93 -4.31
N GLY A 645 -39.35 -4.43 -5.56
CA GLY A 645 -40.05 -3.19 -5.87
C GLY A 645 -39.29 -1.89 -5.57
N ALA A 646 -38.09 -1.97 -5.00
CA ALA A 646 -37.29 -0.80 -4.58
C ALA A 646 -36.34 -0.24 -5.67
N LYS A 647 -36.49 -0.66 -6.92
CA LYS A 647 -35.60 -0.27 -8.04
C LYS A 647 -35.49 1.25 -8.20
N LYS A 648 -36.62 1.96 -8.19
CA LYS A 648 -36.66 3.42 -8.33
C LYS A 648 -36.01 4.11 -7.13
N THR A 649 -36.30 3.63 -5.93
CA THR A 649 -35.72 4.17 -4.69
C THR A 649 -34.20 4.05 -4.69
N LEU A 650 -33.66 2.89 -5.06
CA LEU A 650 -32.19 2.68 -5.17
C LEU A 650 -31.59 3.67 -6.19
N LEU A 651 -32.21 3.81 -7.37
CA LEU A 651 -31.76 4.74 -8.40
C LEU A 651 -31.71 6.19 -7.86
N TYR A 652 -32.77 6.66 -7.21
CA TYR A 652 -32.85 8.01 -6.67
C TYR A 652 -31.81 8.24 -5.56
N VAL A 653 -31.63 7.29 -4.61
CA VAL A 653 -30.69 7.40 -3.52
C VAL A 653 -29.26 7.46 -4.05
N LEU A 654 -28.88 6.57 -4.95
CA LEU A 654 -27.53 6.56 -5.52
C LEU A 654 -27.23 7.83 -6.34
N SER A 655 -28.21 8.29 -7.15
CA SER A 655 -28.07 9.54 -7.90
C SER A 655 -27.97 10.76 -6.99
N ALA A 656 -28.72 10.80 -5.89
CA ALA A 656 -28.65 11.88 -4.91
C ALA A 656 -27.31 11.89 -4.15
N LEU A 657 -26.80 10.73 -3.72
CA LEU A 657 -25.49 10.61 -3.07
C LEU A 657 -24.36 11.05 -4.01
N PHE A 658 -24.40 10.61 -5.26
CA PHE A 658 -23.44 11.05 -6.28
C PHE A 658 -23.51 12.56 -6.50
N GLY A 659 -24.72 13.12 -6.73
CA GLY A 659 -24.92 14.54 -6.94
C GLY A 659 -24.46 15.39 -5.75
N LEU A 660 -24.76 14.95 -4.52
CA LEU A 660 -24.29 15.61 -3.30
C LEU A 660 -22.75 15.61 -3.21
N ALA A 661 -22.12 14.45 -3.40
CA ALA A 661 -20.66 14.36 -3.36
C ALA A 661 -20.00 15.23 -4.45
N LEU A 662 -20.56 15.23 -5.66
CA LEU A 662 -20.08 16.05 -6.78
C LEU A 662 -20.18 17.55 -6.45
N VAL A 663 -21.29 18.00 -5.89
CA VAL A 663 -21.51 19.40 -5.49
C VAL A 663 -20.52 19.78 -4.39
N LEU A 664 -20.34 18.96 -3.35
CA LEU A 664 -19.42 19.24 -2.25
C LEU A 664 -17.97 19.42 -2.72
N VAL A 665 -17.54 18.61 -3.69
CA VAL A 665 -16.19 18.64 -4.22
C VAL A 665 -16.00 19.78 -5.23
N SER A 666 -16.92 19.95 -6.18
CA SER A 666 -16.80 20.97 -7.24
C SER A 666 -16.99 22.40 -6.73
N SER A 667 -17.80 22.59 -5.69
CA SER A 667 -17.97 23.91 -5.03
C SER A 667 -16.81 24.29 -4.11
N GLY A 668 -15.90 23.36 -3.76
CA GLY A 668 -14.84 23.59 -2.80
C GLY A 668 -15.30 23.71 -1.33
N ILE A 669 -16.58 23.36 -1.03
CA ILE A 669 -17.09 23.33 0.37
C ILE A 669 -16.27 22.35 1.20
N VAL A 670 -15.93 21.20 0.62
CA VAL A 670 -14.99 20.27 1.24
C VAL A 670 -13.63 20.46 0.57
N PRO A 671 -12.60 20.89 1.34
CA PRO A 671 -11.26 21.10 0.79
C PRO A 671 -10.63 19.79 0.33
N ALA A 672 -9.87 19.84 -0.76
CA ALA A 672 -9.11 18.69 -1.27
C ALA A 672 -7.96 18.31 -0.34
N PHE A 673 -7.35 19.30 0.28
CA PHE A 673 -6.24 19.22 1.22
C PHE A 673 -6.49 20.05 2.45
N THR A 674 -5.92 19.65 3.57
CA THR A 674 -5.88 20.38 4.82
C THR A 674 -4.43 20.61 5.25
N GLU A 675 -4.19 21.27 6.35
CA GLU A 675 -2.86 21.42 6.93
C GLU A 675 -2.27 20.06 7.32
N ASP A 676 -3.09 19.15 7.88
CA ASP A 676 -2.65 17.82 8.29
C ASP A 676 -2.59 16.84 7.12
N THR A 677 -3.50 16.93 6.15
CA THR A 677 -3.51 16.12 4.93
C THR A 677 -3.13 16.99 3.75
N ALA A 678 -1.84 17.30 3.66
CA ALA A 678 -1.33 18.29 2.73
C ALA A 678 -1.00 17.68 1.35
N ARG A 679 -0.97 18.56 0.34
CA ARG A 679 -0.41 18.23 -0.97
C ARG A 679 1.11 18.18 -0.88
N SER A 680 1.69 17.08 -1.32
CA SER A 680 3.15 16.91 -1.36
C SER A 680 3.77 17.77 -2.46
N VAL A 681 4.78 18.58 -2.10
CA VAL A 681 5.56 19.43 -3.01
C VAL A 681 7.04 19.29 -2.70
N ASN A 682 7.90 19.62 -3.66
CA ASN A 682 9.34 19.71 -3.46
C ASN A 682 9.81 21.09 -3.89
N VAL A 683 10.62 21.72 -3.05
CA VAL A 683 11.28 23.01 -3.32
C VAL A 683 12.78 22.77 -3.25
N VAL A 684 13.46 22.90 -4.37
CA VAL A 684 14.88 22.58 -4.50
C VAL A 684 15.62 23.73 -5.18
N HIS A 685 16.64 24.25 -4.53
CA HIS A 685 17.59 25.15 -5.16
C HIS A 685 18.57 24.30 -5.98
N VAL A 686 18.59 24.48 -7.27
CA VAL A 686 19.41 23.70 -8.23
C VAL A 686 20.52 24.57 -8.78
N VAL A 687 21.76 24.10 -8.66
CA VAL A 687 22.94 24.65 -9.31
C VAL A 687 23.37 23.66 -10.39
N ASP A 688 23.13 24.00 -11.64
CA ASP A 688 23.28 23.12 -12.80
C ASP A 688 24.49 23.51 -13.64
N THR A 689 25.48 22.63 -13.68
CA THR A 689 26.70 22.78 -14.49
C THR A 689 26.75 21.82 -15.68
N THR A 690 25.70 21.06 -15.95
CA THR A 690 25.65 20.03 -17.00
C THR A 690 25.85 20.59 -18.40
N ARG A 691 25.62 21.88 -18.62
CA ARG A 691 25.76 22.59 -19.89
C ARG A 691 26.98 23.53 -19.98
N MET A 692 27.90 23.48 -19.01
CA MET A 692 29.10 24.34 -19.04
C MET A 692 30.05 24.04 -20.22
N ASN A 693 30.01 22.82 -20.76
CA ASN A 693 30.82 22.39 -21.87
C ASN A 693 30.39 23.00 -23.24
N ASP A 694 29.21 23.63 -23.32
CA ASP A 694 28.67 24.28 -24.53
C ASP A 694 29.12 25.75 -24.69
N GLY A 695 30.20 26.17 -24.03
CA GLY A 695 30.71 27.54 -24.08
C GLY A 695 30.14 28.52 -23.06
N ASN A 696 29.29 28.03 -22.15
CA ASN A 696 28.78 28.80 -21.01
C ASN A 696 29.76 28.65 -19.84
N THR A 697 30.28 29.73 -19.30
CA THR A 697 31.30 29.73 -18.25
C THR A 697 30.72 29.80 -16.83
N GLU A 698 29.42 30.06 -16.67
CA GLU A 698 28.75 30.21 -15.39
C GLU A 698 27.70 29.13 -15.13
N PRO A 699 27.60 28.58 -13.93
CA PRO A 699 26.53 27.64 -13.54
C PRO A 699 25.16 28.28 -13.71
N SER A 700 24.18 27.50 -14.20
CA SER A 700 22.80 27.91 -14.19
C SER A 700 22.19 27.63 -12.81
N SER A 701 21.72 28.64 -12.11
CA SER A 701 21.13 28.51 -10.80
C SER A 701 19.67 28.93 -10.80
N TYR A 702 18.79 28.11 -10.19
CA TYR A 702 17.34 28.35 -10.11
C TYR A 702 16.70 27.58 -8.97
N VAL A 703 15.54 28.04 -8.51
CA VAL A 703 14.70 27.28 -7.58
C VAL A 703 13.64 26.50 -8.36
N SER A 704 13.61 25.19 -8.18
CA SER A 704 12.66 24.26 -8.79
C SER A 704 11.54 23.92 -7.79
N LEU A 705 10.29 24.07 -8.23
CA LEU A 705 9.08 23.65 -7.51
C LEU A 705 8.37 22.58 -8.32
N PHE A 706 8.11 21.39 -7.73
CA PHE A 706 7.40 20.30 -8.37
C PHE A 706 6.63 19.46 -7.35
N SER A 707 5.73 18.59 -7.81
CA SER A 707 4.90 17.74 -6.97
C SER A 707 4.93 16.29 -7.45
N ASN A 708 5.01 15.34 -6.53
CA ASN A 708 4.87 13.91 -6.79
C ASN A 708 3.41 13.47 -6.95
N MET A 709 2.48 14.39 -6.81
CA MET A 709 1.08 14.20 -7.10
C MET A 709 0.75 14.73 -8.50
N PRO A 710 0.00 13.99 -9.34
CA PRO A 710 -0.39 14.50 -10.66
C PRO A 710 -1.12 15.83 -10.59
N GLY A 711 -0.96 16.64 -11.62
CA GLY A 711 -1.65 17.92 -11.80
C GLY A 711 -0.74 19.15 -11.80
N LYS A 712 -1.28 20.24 -12.35
CA LYS A 712 -0.58 21.53 -12.42
C LYS A 712 -0.49 22.17 -11.03
N LEU A 713 0.50 23.05 -10.85
CA LEU A 713 0.77 23.77 -9.60
C LEU A 713 0.15 25.19 -9.61
N THR A 714 -1.03 25.35 -10.16
CA THR A 714 -1.65 26.66 -10.38
C THR A 714 -2.13 27.33 -9.09
N GLN A 715 -2.67 26.54 -8.16
CA GLN A 715 -3.18 27.03 -6.89
C GLN A 715 -2.05 27.33 -5.89
N GLU A 716 -1.02 26.51 -5.93
CA GLU A 716 0.18 26.61 -5.08
C GLU A 716 0.98 27.89 -5.38
N LEU A 717 0.92 28.36 -6.62
CA LEU A 717 1.64 29.56 -7.07
C LEU A 717 0.90 30.86 -6.82
N MET A 718 -0.35 30.85 -6.36
CA MET A 718 -1.12 32.07 -6.17
C MET A 718 -0.45 33.04 -5.21
N ASP A 719 0.12 32.51 -4.11
CA ASP A 719 0.81 33.28 -3.09
C ASP A 719 2.29 33.56 -3.44
N LEU A 720 2.81 32.90 -4.50
CA LEU A 720 4.18 33.02 -5.00
C LEU A 720 4.32 33.95 -6.23
N ARG A 721 3.29 34.74 -6.58
CA ARG A 721 3.30 35.59 -7.80
C ARG A 721 4.48 36.55 -7.85
N GLY A 722 4.96 37.04 -6.70
CA GLY A 722 6.12 37.92 -6.60
C GLY A 722 7.48 37.25 -6.83
N GLU A 723 7.53 35.91 -6.91
CA GLU A 723 8.78 35.15 -7.02
C GLU A 723 9.09 34.70 -8.45
N GLU A 724 8.35 35.19 -9.44
CA GLU A 724 8.62 35.03 -10.87
C GLU A 724 8.76 33.58 -11.35
N PHE A 725 7.91 32.68 -10.83
CA PHE A 725 7.89 31.29 -11.28
C PHE A 725 7.31 31.15 -12.67
N SER A 726 8.08 30.47 -13.55
CA SER A 726 7.62 30.00 -14.85
C SER A 726 7.42 28.49 -14.84
N CYS A 727 6.26 28.01 -15.29
CA CYS A 727 5.89 26.60 -15.22
C CYS A 727 5.65 26.02 -16.61
N GLY A 728 6.05 24.77 -16.78
CA GLY A 728 5.79 24.05 -18.03
C GLY A 728 6.52 22.73 -18.13
N ARG A 729 6.21 22.02 -19.22
CA ARG A 729 6.92 20.78 -19.60
C ARG A 729 8.31 21.03 -20.18
N ASN A 730 8.63 22.26 -20.56
CA ASN A 730 9.96 22.68 -21.00
C ASN A 730 10.90 22.97 -19.83
N MET A 731 10.41 22.93 -18.59
CA MET A 731 11.18 23.12 -17.35
C MET A 731 11.64 21.78 -16.76
N THR A 732 12.06 20.85 -17.63
CA THR A 732 12.51 19.52 -17.21
C THR A 732 13.85 19.58 -16.48
N THR A 733 13.96 18.87 -15.34
CA THR A 733 15.21 18.67 -14.61
C THR A 733 15.41 17.19 -14.37
N ASP A 734 16.58 16.66 -14.74
CA ASP A 734 16.99 15.33 -14.36
C ASP A 734 17.79 15.39 -13.05
N PHE A 735 17.16 14.89 -11.98
CA PHE A 735 17.80 14.72 -10.69
C PHE A 735 18.54 13.36 -10.58
N VAL A 736 19.27 13.04 -11.64
CA VAL A 736 20.01 11.80 -11.89
C VAL A 736 19.08 10.59 -11.98
N THR A 737 18.53 10.50 -13.21
CA THR A 737 17.55 9.54 -13.75
C THR A 737 16.18 9.53 -13.08
N PHE A 738 15.91 10.51 -12.30
CA PHE A 738 14.59 10.90 -11.82
C PHE A 738 14.24 12.24 -12.48
N THR A 739 13.45 12.21 -13.55
CA THR A 739 13.18 13.40 -14.35
C THR A 739 11.88 14.07 -13.95
N VAL A 740 11.96 15.32 -13.54
CA VAL A 740 10.77 16.20 -13.41
C VAL A 740 10.36 16.63 -14.81
N LYS A 741 9.22 16.12 -15.28
CA LYS A 741 8.66 16.40 -16.62
C LYS A 741 7.74 17.62 -16.65
N TYR A 742 7.19 18.00 -15.51
CA TYR A 742 6.44 19.23 -15.29
C TYR A 742 6.83 19.82 -13.94
N GLY A 743 7.28 21.06 -13.97
CA GLY A 743 7.65 21.80 -12.77
C GLY A 743 7.63 23.30 -13.05
N CYS A 744 7.96 24.07 -12.00
CA CYS A 744 8.08 25.51 -12.05
C CYS A 744 9.49 25.91 -11.67
N ARG A 745 10.06 26.92 -12.30
CA ARG A 745 11.39 27.45 -12.00
C ARG A 745 11.33 28.94 -11.76
N SER A 746 12.11 29.42 -10.81
CA SER A 746 12.41 30.84 -10.63
C SER A 746 13.93 31.04 -10.64
N TYR A 747 14.37 32.06 -11.35
CA TYR A 747 15.78 32.49 -11.41
C TYR A 747 16.05 33.71 -10.51
N LYS A 748 15.01 34.21 -9.83
CA LYS A 748 15.11 35.35 -8.92
C LYS A 748 16.02 35.01 -7.74
N ALA A 749 17.02 35.88 -7.47
CA ALA A 749 17.96 35.71 -6.35
C ALA A 749 18.61 34.30 -6.23
N SER A 750 18.68 33.55 -7.30
CA SER A 750 19.19 32.18 -7.29
C SER A 750 20.72 32.07 -7.11
N ASN A 751 21.46 33.17 -7.22
CA ASN A 751 22.94 33.18 -7.05
C ASN A 751 23.38 33.35 -5.58
N THR A 752 22.44 33.29 -4.64
CA THR A 752 22.72 33.45 -3.22
C THR A 752 22.54 32.15 -2.45
N GLY A 753 23.29 31.95 -1.38
CA GLY A 753 23.15 30.78 -0.50
C GLY A 753 23.94 29.54 -0.89
N TRP A 754 24.80 29.64 -1.92
CA TRP A 754 25.76 28.61 -2.31
C TRP A 754 27.09 29.23 -2.76
N SER A 755 28.13 28.40 -2.86
CA SER A 755 29.51 28.81 -3.24
C SER A 755 30.02 27.97 -4.41
N LYS A 756 30.83 28.56 -5.30
CA LYS A 756 31.50 27.82 -6.39
C LYS A 756 32.42 26.71 -5.87
N SER A 757 32.92 26.80 -4.65
CA SER A 757 33.75 25.75 -4.04
C SER A 757 32.96 24.50 -3.65
N GLU A 758 31.64 24.57 -3.58
CA GLU A 758 30.74 23.45 -3.23
C GLU A 758 30.32 22.65 -4.48
N VAL A 759 30.56 23.20 -5.68
CA VAL A 759 30.20 22.52 -6.94
C VAL A 759 31.06 21.25 -7.07
N PRO A 760 30.44 20.06 -7.26
CA PRO A 760 31.17 18.80 -7.41
C PRO A 760 31.98 18.80 -8.71
N VAL A 761 33.04 18.00 -8.74
CA VAL A 761 33.94 17.90 -9.89
C VAL A 761 34.04 16.47 -10.37
N LEU A 762 33.83 16.29 -11.69
CA LEU A 762 34.17 15.08 -12.43
C LEU A 762 35.42 15.36 -13.25
N HIS A 763 36.55 14.71 -12.96
CA HIS A 763 37.81 14.91 -13.67
C HIS A 763 38.31 13.60 -14.27
N VAL A 764 38.58 13.59 -15.57
CA VAL A 764 39.17 12.43 -16.25
C VAL A 764 40.66 12.39 -15.92
N GLU A 765 41.07 11.38 -15.17
CA GLU A 765 42.47 11.16 -14.81
C GLU A 765 43.25 10.47 -15.92
N SER A 766 42.63 9.47 -16.54
CA SER A 766 43.24 8.74 -17.65
C SER A 766 42.16 8.17 -18.58
N ASP A 767 42.47 8.13 -19.87
CA ASP A 767 41.70 7.45 -20.91
C ASP A 767 42.68 6.67 -21.77
N SER A 768 42.65 5.37 -21.72
CA SER A 768 43.54 4.47 -22.41
C SER A 768 42.75 3.40 -23.16
N ALA A 769 43.21 3.10 -24.38
CA ALA A 769 42.75 1.97 -25.15
C ALA A 769 43.90 0.98 -25.35
N ASP A 770 43.68 -0.26 -24.96
CA ASP A 770 44.61 -1.38 -25.14
C ASP A 770 43.89 -2.56 -25.83
N ASP A 771 44.61 -3.70 -25.93
CA ASP A 771 44.05 -4.91 -26.58
C ASP A 771 42.84 -5.50 -25.83
N ASP A 772 42.68 -5.17 -24.53
CA ASP A 772 41.55 -5.60 -23.69
C ASP A 772 40.35 -4.62 -23.74
N GLY A 773 40.48 -3.46 -24.42
CA GLY A 773 39.41 -2.48 -24.61
C GLY A 773 39.77 -1.08 -24.11
N ARG A 774 38.82 -0.15 -24.26
CA ARG A 774 39.01 1.25 -23.78
C ARG A 774 38.58 1.33 -22.31
N ARG A 775 39.45 1.94 -21.51
CA ARG A 775 39.24 2.18 -20.08
C ARG A 775 39.45 3.66 -19.76
N THR A 776 38.43 4.26 -19.13
CA THR A 776 38.50 5.64 -18.63
C THR A 776 38.45 5.64 -17.11
N VAL A 777 39.32 6.39 -16.46
CA VAL A 777 39.31 6.59 -15.02
C VAL A 777 38.90 8.02 -14.75
N VAL A 778 37.84 8.18 -13.93
CA VAL A 778 37.25 9.46 -13.55
C VAL A 778 37.35 9.64 -12.04
N SER A 779 37.95 10.74 -11.62
CA SER A 779 37.90 11.19 -10.22
C SER A 779 36.60 11.93 -9.95
N VAL A 780 35.87 11.48 -8.94
CA VAL A 780 34.60 12.07 -8.49
C VAL A 780 34.87 12.75 -7.15
N ASP A 781 34.85 14.09 -7.13
CA ASP A 781 35.00 14.89 -5.90
C ASP A 781 33.64 15.53 -5.56
N THR A 782 32.98 15.03 -4.52
CA THR A 782 31.66 15.48 -4.08
C THR A 782 31.72 16.67 -3.10
N ARG A 783 32.91 17.20 -2.86
CA ARG A 783 33.21 18.31 -1.96
C ARG A 783 32.80 17.99 -0.50
N SER A 784 31.83 18.74 0.04
CA SER A 784 31.32 18.52 1.38
C SER A 784 30.10 17.61 1.45
N SER A 785 29.60 17.13 0.30
CA SER A 785 28.38 16.30 0.28
C SER A 785 28.72 14.85 0.57
N THR A 786 28.06 14.31 1.58
CA THR A 786 28.06 12.88 1.94
C THR A 786 26.81 12.15 1.43
N ARG A 787 25.98 12.81 0.60
CA ARG A 787 24.82 12.22 -0.06
C ARG A 787 24.82 12.60 -1.53
N TRP A 788 24.90 11.62 -2.40
CA TRP A 788 24.94 11.85 -3.86
C TRP A 788 24.35 10.70 -4.65
N SER A 789 23.97 11.00 -5.89
CA SER A 789 23.55 10.02 -6.89
C SER A 789 24.33 10.21 -8.18
N LEU A 790 24.86 9.12 -8.72
CA LEU A 790 25.63 9.09 -9.96
C LEU A 790 24.98 8.10 -10.91
N ALA A 791 24.84 8.46 -12.18
CA ALA A 791 24.31 7.55 -13.21
C ALA A 791 25.32 7.38 -14.34
N ILE A 792 25.52 6.13 -14.75
CA ILE A 792 26.44 5.70 -15.79
C ILE A 792 25.61 5.23 -16.99
N ASN A 793 25.97 5.70 -18.18
CA ASN A 793 25.32 5.30 -19.42
C ASN A 793 25.78 3.89 -19.83
N MET A 794 24.93 2.89 -19.63
CA MET A 794 25.21 1.49 -19.94
C MET A 794 25.02 1.14 -21.43
N GLN A 795 24.66 2.11 -22.26
CA GLN A 795 24.68 1.93 -23.72
C GLN A 795 26.11 2.11 -24.29
N GLU A 796 26.94 2.90 -23.61
CA GLU A 796 28.34 3.17 -23.98
C GLU A 796 29.33 2.35 -23.12
N ILE A 797 28.94 2.02 -21.89
CA ILE A 797 29.77 1.34 -20.88
C ILE A 797 29.25 -0.06 -20.61
N ASP A 798 30.11 -1.08 -20.76
CA ASP A 798 29.79 -2.47 -20.44
C ASP A 798 29.83 -2.72 -18.94
N ASP A 799 30.82 -2.16 -18.25
CA ASP A 799 30.99 -2.37 -16.82
C ASP A 799 31.78 -1.21 -16.17
N PHE A 800 31.76 -1.14 -14.85
CA PHE A 800 32.49 -0.13 -14.09
C PHE A 800 32.92 -0.66 -12.72
N THR A 801 33.96 -0.01 -12.13
CA THR A 801 34.34 -0.21 -10.73
C THR A 801 34.39 1.13 -10.00
N ILE A 802 34.11 1.11 -8.69
CA ILE A 802 34.30 2.25 -7.80
C ILE A 802 35.29 1.87 -6.72
N GLU A 803 36.24 2.76 -6.47
CA GLU A 803 37.29 2.59 -5.48
C GLU A 803 37.36 3.81 -4.56
N VAL A 804 37.70 3.57 -3.28
CA VAL A 804 38.01 4.60 -2.29
C VAL A 804 39.31 4.22 -1.61
N ALA A 805 40.30 5.10 -1.62
CA ALA A 805 41.63 4.86 -1.02
C ALA A 805 42.25 3.51 -1.40
N SER A 806 42.05 3.05 -2.64
CA SER A 806 42.50 1.77 -3.21
C SER A 806 41.66 0.54 -2.84
N ASP A 807 40.61 0.68 -2.02
CA ASP A 807 39.67 -0.40 -1.75
C ASP A 807 38.54 -0.43 -2.79
N LYS A 808 38.38 -1.58 -3.44
CA LYS A 808 37.30 -1.78 -4.44
C LYS A 808 35.96 -2.01 -3.78
N LEU A 809 35.09 -1.00 -3.83
CA LEU A 809 33.72 -1.08 -3.31
C LEU A 809 32.77 -1.80 -4.26
N VAL A 810 32.90 -1.51 -5.54
CA VAL A 810 32.09 -2.10 -6.61
C VAL A 810 33.01 -2.87 -7.51
N GLN A 811 32.86 -4.20 -7.52
CA GLN A 811 33.60 -5.09 -8.39
C GLN A 811 32.93 -5.24 -9.76
N LEU A 812 33.65 -5.77 -10.74
CA LEU A 812 33.11 -6.07 -12.08
C LEU A 812 31.99 -7.13 -12.02
N GLY A 813 31.05 -7.03 -12.95
CA GLY A 813 29.95 -7.98 -13.15
C GLY A 813 28.68 -7.70 -12.34
N GLY A 814 27.59 -8.31 -12.77
CA GLY A 814 26.29 -8.32 -12.05
C GLY A 814 25.49 -7.03 -12.06
N LYS A 815 25.83 -6.07 -12.93
CA LYS A 815 25.10 -4.80 -13.02
C LYS A 815 23.90 -4.92 -13.93
N THR A 816 22.81 -4.27 -13.52
CA THR A 816 21.57 -4.18 -14.28
C THR A 816 21.32 -2.73 -14.66
N GLU A 817 20.52 -2.46 -15.68
CA GLU A 817 20.18 -1.12 -16.10
C GLU A 817 18.67 -0.87 -16.10
N VAL A 818 18.29 0.39 -16.01
CA VAL A 818 16.94 0.87 -16.22
C VAL A 818 16.97 2.09 -17.13
N GLY A 819 16.34 1.95 -18.30
CA GLY A 819 16.33 3.04 -19.31
C GLY A 819 17.69 3.41 -19.85
N GLY A 820 18.62 2.46 -19.95
CA GLY A 820 20.00 2.66 -20.41
C GLY A 820 20.96 3.20 -19.34
N TRP A 821 20.51 3.36 -18.10
CA TRP A 821 21.32 3.90 -17.00
C TRP A 821 21.45 2.91 -15.85
N HIS A 822 22.64 2.81 -15.26
CA HIS A 822 22.86 2.25 -13.94
C HIS A 822 23.09 3.40 -12.95
N THR A 823 22.33 3.41 -11.87
CA THR A 823 22.41 4.46 -10.85
C THR A 823 23.14 3.98 -9.62
N ILE A 824 24.07 4.79 -9.10
CA ILE A 824 24.76 4.58 -7.84
C ILE A 824 24.26 5.66 -6.90
N GLN A 825 23.77 5.27 -5.72
CA GLN A 825 23.35 6.17 -4.65
C GLN A 825 24.30 5.97 -3.48
N PHE A 826 24.75 7.06 -2.88
CA PHE A 826 25.62 7.04 -1.71
C PHE A 826 25.00 7.86 -0.59
N ALA A 827 25.00 7.30 0.60
CA ALA A 827 24.65 7.99 1.83
C ALA A 827 25.69 7.68 2.90
N GLY A 828 26.20 8.71 3.53
CA GLY A 828 27.24 8.55 4.55
C GLY A 828 27.10 9.48 5.72
N GLY A 829 27.67 9.07 6.85
CA GLY A 829 27.85 9.92 8.02
C GLY A 829 28.79 11.09 7.74
N LYS A 830 29.08 11.88 8.76
CA LYS A 830 29.89 13.10 8.64
C LYS A 830 31.34 12.86 8.22
N ASN A 831 31.90 11.69 8.58
CA ASN A 831 33.25 11.31 8.24
C ASN A 831 33.35 10.45 6.98
N ALA A 832 32.27 10.29 6.26
CA ALA A 832 32.24 9.52 5.04
C ALA A 832 33.14 10.13 3.95
N PRO A 833 33.74 9.30 3.07
CA PRO A 833 34.62 9.79 2.01
C PRO A 833 33.85 10.68 1.03
N THR A 834 34.52 11.72 0.53
CA THR A 834 34.00 12.66 -0.47
C THR A 834 34.71 12.56 -1.82
N LYS A 835 35.76 11.70 -1.92
CA LYS A 835 36.49 11.45 -3.16
C LYS A 835 36.46 9.98 -3.50
N PHE A 836 36.08 9.71 -4.76
CA PHE A 836 35.91 8.37 -5.29
C PHE A 836 36.63 8.27 -6.64
N GLN A 837 37.14 7.09 -6.97
CA GLN A 837 37.67 6.80 -8.29
C GLN A 837 36.73 5.85 -9.02
N LEU A 838 36.25 6.27 -10.17
CA LEU A 838 35.35 5.54 -11.04
C LEU A 838 36.11 5.07 -12.29
N ALA A 839 36.27 3.77 -12.47
CA ALA A 839 36.83 3.23 -13.70
C ALA A 839 35.69 2.66 -14.57
N LEU A 840 35.62 3.15 -15.80
CA LEU A 840 34.62 2.81 -16.81
C LEU A 840 35.27 1.92 -17.88
N PHE A 841 34.60 0.80 -18.22
CA PHE A 841 35.01 -0.12 -19.24
C PHE A 841 34.03 0.00 -20.42
N TRP A 842 34.54 0.46 -21.57
CA TRP A 842 33.71 0.78 -22.72
C TRP A 842 33.21 -0.45 -23.44
N SER A 843 32.02 -0.36 -24.02
CA SER A 843 31.46 -1.41 -24.86
C SER A 843 32.20 -1.50 -26.20
N SER A 844 32.60 -2.70 -26.57
CA SER A 844 33.18 -3.01 -27.87
C SER A 844 32.19 -2.81 -29.05
N ASN A 845 30.89 -2.76 -28.74
CA ASN A 845 29.79 -2.62 -29.68
C ASN A 845 29.14 -1.23 -29.68
N ALA A 846 29.77 -0.22 -29.07
CA ALA A 846 29.24 1.13 -29.02
C ALA A 846 29.01 1.66 -30.46
N THR A 847 27.80 1.54 -30.96
CA THR A 847 27.41 2.18 -32.21
C THR A 847 27.25 3.66 -31.90
N HIS A 848 28.12 4.51 -32.45
CA HIS A 848 27.93 5.96 -32.44
C HIS A 848 26.56 6.28 -33.04
N ALA A 849 25.51 6.25 -32.24
CA ALA A 849 24.20 6.72 -32.69
C ALA A 849 24.31 8.20 -32.99
N SER A 850 24.14 8.57 -34.23
CA SER A 850 24.12 9.98 -34.66
C SER A 850 23.13 10.75 -33.81
N PRO A 851 23.50 11.89 -33.20
CA PRO A 851 22.60 12.66 -32.35
C PRO A 851 21.35 13.04 -33.16
N LYS A 852 20.18 12.75 -32.59
CA LYS A 852 18.96 13.43 -33.04
C LYS A 852 19.12 14.90 -32.66
N GLU A 853 19.01 15.80 -33.61
CA GLU A 853 19.32 17.25 -33.56
C GLU A 853 18.62 18.08 -32.46
N ALA A 854 17.91 17.49 -31.52
CA ALA A 854 17.11 18.18 -30.50
C ALA A 854 17.57 18.02 -29.02
N GLU A 855 18.52 17.14 -28.72
CA GLU A 855 19.03 16.91 -27.36
C GLU A 855 20.55 17.09 -27.38
N GLY A 856 21.12 17.94 -26.52
CA GLY A 856 22.55 18.27 -26.39
C GLY A 856 23.50 17.07 -26.46
N PRO A 857 24.82 17.23 -26.28
CA PRO A 857 25.78 16.14 -26.46
C PRO A 857 25.41 14.95 -25.56
N PRO A 858 25.55 13.70 -26.04
CA PRO A 858 25.25 12.52 -25.27
C PRO A 858 26.12 12.48 -24.02
N LEU A 859 25.50 12.22 -22.86
CA LEU A 859 26.17 12.19 -21.56
C LEU A 859 26.61 10.78 -21.21
N LEU A 860 27.85 10.67 -20.70
CA LEU A 860 28.46 9.42 -20.23
C LEU A 860 28.13 9.19 -18.74
N VAL A 861 28.32 10.22 -17.93
CA VAL A 861 28.10 10.19 -16.49
C VAL A 861 27.30 11.42 -16.08
N LYS A 862 26.32 11.24 -15.19
CA LYS A 862 25.58 12.31 -14.51
C LYS A 862 25.83 12.19 -13.02
N LEU A 863 26.00 13.31 -12.33
CA LEU A 863 26.19 13.37 -10.89
C LEU A 863 25.28 14.43 -10.28
N ARG A 864 24.60 14.06 -9.19
CA ARG A 864 23.92 14.98 -8.27
C ARG A 864 24.57 14.84 -6.89
N THR A 865 24.88 15.96 -6.26
CA THR A 865 25.24 16.03 -4.85
C THR A 865 24.19 16.84 -4.10
N ASP A 866 23.82 16.40 -2.92
CA ASP A 866 22.78 17.01 -2.10
C ASP A 866 23.38 17.66 -0.84
N VAL A 867 22.89 18.83 -0.46
CA VAL A 867 23.23 19.51 0.78
C VAL A 867 21.96 19.86 1.54
N ASN A 868 21.87 19.41 2.79
CA ASN A 868 20.72 19.72 3.65
C ASN A 868 20.84 21.13 4.23
N ARG A 869 20.63 22.13 3.38
CA ARG A 869 20.69 23.55 3.73
C ARG A 869 19.61 24.34 3.00
N VAL A 870 18.80 25.06 3.76
CA VAL A 870 17.78 25.95 3.22
C VAL A 870 18.46 27.26 2.78
N THR A 871 18.42 27.56 1.47
CA THR A 871 18.90 28.82 0.94
C THR A 871 17.85 29.93 1.08
N PRO A 872 18.23 31.23 1.10
CA PRO A 872 17.27 32.32 1.35
C PRO A 872 16.06 32.31 0.39
N MET A 873 16.26 31.91 -0.86
CA MET A 873 15.16 31.83 -1.80
C MET A 873 14.22 30.64 -1.51
N VAL A 874 14.79 29.48 -1.13
CA VAL A 874 13.99 28.30 -0.71
C VAL A 874 13.19 28.63 0.53
N GLU A 875 13.78 29.31 1.52
CA GLU A 875 13.11 29.76 2.73
C GLU A 875 11.91 30.65 2.40
N THR A 876 12.13 31.66 1.55
CA THR A 876 11.07 32.56 1.08
C THR A 876 9.92 31.81 0.40
N VAL A 877 10.23 30.78 -0.39
CA VAL A 877 9.22 29.98 -1.08
C VAL A 877 8.46 29.11 -0.07
N LEU A 878 9.16 28.45 0.86
CA LEU A 878 8.54 27.59 1.88
C LEU A 878 7.60 28.37 2.82
N GLU A 879 7.98 29.61 3.19
CA GLU A 879 7.14 30.48 4.03
C GLU A 879 5.87 30.96 3.32
N LYS A 880 5.95 31.18 1.99
CA LYS A 880 4.83 31.65 1.17
C LYS A 880 3.93 30.55 0.64
N LEU A 881 4.36 29.29 0.72
CA LEU A 881 3.53 28.17 0.29
C LEU A 881 2.25 28.09 1.15
N PRO A 882 1.10 27.76 0.55
CA PRO A 882 -0.13 27.53 1.32
C PRO A 882 0.07 26.48 2.41
N ARG A 883 -0.58 26.64 3.56
CA ARG A 883 -0.46 25.68 4.69
C ARG A 883 -0.87 24.26 4.35
N TRP A 884 -1.73 24.10 3.34
CA TRP A 884 -2.14 22.79 2.80
C TRP A 884 -1.11 22.18 1.81
N CYS A 885 0.10 22.76 1.71
CA CYS A 885 1.25 22.17 1.04
C CYS A 885 2.29 21.71 2.07
N ALA A 886 2.91 20.56 1.82
CA ALA A 886 3.99 20.03 2.65
C ALA A 886 5.15 19.54 1.79
N PRO A 887 6.40 19.83 2.17
CA PRO A 887 7.57 19.18 1.58
C PRO A 887 7.46 17.66 1.70
N PHE A 888 7.93 16.94 0.67
CA PHE A 888 7.92 15.49 0.60
C PHE A 888 9.33 14.96 0.30
N GLY A 889 9.81 14.01 1.11
CA GLY A 889 11.11 13.35 0.97
C GLY A 889 11.02 11.90 0.54
N LYS A 890 12.06 11.39 -0.06
CA LYS A 890 12.34 9.95 -0.29
C LYS A 890 13.82 9.78 -0.62
N SER A 891 14.35 8.55 -0.54
CA SER A 891 15.76 8.23 -0.87
C SER A 891 16.26 8.84 -2.18
N THR A 892 15.43 8.88 -3.22
CA THR A 892 15.78 9.43 -4.53
C THR A 892 15.54 10.93 -4.69
N SER A 893 14.83 11.59 -3.76
CA SER A 893 14.56 13.03 -3.83
C SER A 893 15.84 13.83 -3.53
N PRO A 894 16.06 14.95 -4.22
CA PRO A 894 17.10 15.88 -3.81
C PRO A 894 16.76 16.52 -2.45
N TYR A 895 17.80 16.96 -1.73
CA TYR A 895 17.60 17.85 -0.59
C TYR A 895 17.26 19.28 -1.08
N THR A 896 17.16 20.20 -0.17
CA THR A 896 16.78 21.60 -0.45
C THR A 896 17.79 22.36 -1.31
N LEU A 897 19.06 21.94 -1.36
CA LEU A 897 20.09 22.42 -2.27
C LEU A 897 20.73 21.24 -2.99
N ALA A 898 20.74 21.26 -4.32
CA ALA A 898 21.28 20.20 -5.17
C ALA A 898 22.20 20.78 -6.25
N PHE A 899 23.36 20.17 -6.43
CA PHE A 899 24.30 20.47 -7.51
C PHE A 899 24.22 19.37 -8.55
N LEU A 900 24.11 19.76 -9.82
CA LEU A 900 24.10 18.85 -10.96
C LEU A 900 25.33 19.08 -11.83
N THR A 901 26.06 18.01 -12.14
CA THR A 901 27.18 18.03 -13.09
C THR A 901 27.15 16.79 -13.98
N ALA A 902 27.79 16.84 -15.13
CA ALA A 902 27.82 15.71 -16.04
C ALA A 902 29.14 15.65 -16.82
N LEU A 903 29.48 14.46 -17.31
CA LEU A 903 30.59 14.22 -18.23
C LEU A 903 29.99 13.78 -19.58
N PRO A 904 30.35 14.39 -20.71
CA PRO A 904 29.90 13.98 -22.02
C PRO A 904 30.58 12.67 -22.48
N VAL A 905 30.01 12.01 -23.48
CA VAL A 905 30.59 10.80 -24.10
C VAL A 905 31.91 11.13 -24.83
N ASN A 906 31.97 12.29 -25.47
CA ASN A 906 33.20 12.77 -26.09
C ASN A 906 34.10 13.39 -25.03
N ILE A 907 34.93 12.56 -24.44
CA ILE A 907 35.89 12.93 -23.38
C ILE A 907 37.13 13.53 -24.03
#